data_7963c7f60bf163b292d1d0233b960059
#
_entry.id   7963c7f60bf163b292d1d0233b960059
#
_cell.length_a   1.000
_cell.length_b   1.000
_cell.length_c   1.000
_cell.angle_alpha   90.00
_cell.angle_beta   90.00
_cell.angle_gamma   90.00
#
_symmetry.space_group_name_H-M   'P 1'
#
loop_
_entity.id
_entity.type
_entity.pdbx_description
1 polymer ?
#
loop_
_entity_poly.entity_id
_entity_poly.type
_entity_poly.pdbx_seq_one_letter_code
_entity_poly.pdbx_strand_id
1 'polypeptide(L)'
;MTKTILLATTALLLGGGGAAAQTASDGPEPQVAQAPVPVNGQDVQIDSAQQGVLVFTPDFFADQRPNTALDMVSRVPGFAVNDGSGSRGFEGAVGNILINNARPASKNDTGSNVLSRTPASQVERIELIRGGAPGIDMQGYSVVVNVILKVENTRQSILTGTGYFFDGGRDQFNGSYQFTARQGERTWGVTLSDGLSMSDSNGEGLVVRTDANGDILRQENYFNDLWGGGQSIRGNYASPLLGGKIDLTGRYGVNDFQSINLQTATDIRRESRYAEDGDSGEFGAVYTRPLGGRLKLETRLIHEWGAFDSVSTSNTRLGAVDDPEQAFAASGEQSESILRGLVRFEKSPALTFETGAEVAYNMLEVDQAFTVGGTPVPLPSASVKVEETRGELFGKGTWRIRPDLTLEGGLRLESSTISQSGDADQEKSFFFAKPRFLATWTPMANNQVRLRFEREVGQLDFGDFAASADLEDENVFGGNVDLEPEQRWISELIYERRFWGDGIVSVGLRHDEISDALDVIPLDHGLSAVGNIGDATLDQLNLTIAVPTDKLGVAGGMFRLRNTWNHTEVTDPTTGEVRPLSNVRASQAVISWEQDITSWKLQYGAAYIPLLTGQWSYDPDQTSGWRGHDYFEAWAEYKPTDTLAIRAQVNIWNDFDVERTVYADRSAARPVAYVEHRYIDPRTFFQLRVRKTF
;
A
#
# COMPACT_ATOMS: atom_id res chain seq x y z
N MET A 1 -7.66 -3.96 -11.53
CA MET A 1 -7.49 -3.95 -10.09
C MET A 1 -6.11 -3.47 -9.62
N THR A 2 -5.12 -3.39 -10.46
CA THR A 2 -3.73 -3.14 -10.07
C THR A 2 -3.27 -1.71 -10.27
N LYS A 3 -4.09 -0.86 -10.85
CA LYS A 3 -3.71 0.51 -11.17
C LYS A 3 -4.17 1.58 -10.17
N THR A 4 -5.20 1.30 -9.39
CA THR A 4 -5.70 2.23 -8.37
C THR A 4 -4.64 2.55 -7.30
N ILE A 5 -3.72 1.63 -7.05
CA ILE A 5 -2.65 1.81 -6.04
C ILE A 5 -1.52 2.70 -6.55
N LEU A 6 -1.19 2.66 -7.85
CA LEU A 6 -0.11 3.49 -8.39
C LEU A 6 -0.56 4.92 -8.67
N LEU A 7 -1.84 5.10 -9.04
CA LEU A 7 -2.44 6.41 -9.27
C LEU A 7 -2.73 7.15 -7.96
N ALA A 8 -3.11 6.45 -6.91
CA ALA A 8 -3.25 7.04 -5.59
C ALA A 8 -1.90 7.57 -5.04
N THR A 9 -0.77 6.96 -5.43
CA THR A 9 0.55 7.45 -5.02
C THR A 9 1.00 8.67 -5.83
N THR A 10 0.65 8.76 -7.11
CA THR A 10 1.03 9.92 -7.94
C THR A 10 0.06 11.09 -7.75
N ALA A 11 -1.23 10.85 -7.56
CA ALA A 11 -2.22 11.89 -7.24
C ALA A 11 -2.10 12.40 -5.80
N LEU A 12 -1.58 11.61 -4.87
CA LEU A 12 -1.24 12.04 -3.50
C LEU A 12 0.03 12.90 -3.43
N LEU A 13 0.89 12.85 -4.45
CA LEU A 13 2.08 13.70 -4.50
C LEU A 13 1.77 15.14 -4.94
N LEU A 14 0.62 15.39 -5.58
CA LEU A 14 0.31 16.69 -6.18
C LEU A 14 -1.14 17.16 -5.99
N GLY A 15 -2.03 16.30 -5.59
CA GLY A 15 -3.40 16.62 -5.24
C GLY A 15 -3.48 17.01 -3.78
N GLY A 16 -3.30 18.29 -3.57
CA GLY A 16 -3.42 19.06 -2.38
C GLY A 16 -3.93 18.47 -1.10
N GLY A 17 -3.37 18.95 -0.06
CA GLY A 17 -4.00 18.95 1.21
C GLY A 17 -3.66 17.78 2.11
N GLY A 18 -2.64 17.93 2.78
CA GLY A 18 -2.19 17.07 3.85
C GLY A 18 -1.01 16.23 3.39
N ALA A 19 0.15 16.73 3.68
CA ALA A 19 1.34 15.94 3.74
C ALA A 19 1.04 14.75 4.65
N ALA A 20 0.50 13.68 4.07
CA ALA A 20 0.51 12.40 4.73
C ALA A 20 1.99 12.04 4.79
N ALA A 21 2.62 12.32 5.92
CA ALA A 21 3.78 11.57 6.29
C ALA A 21 3.36 10.11 6.05
N GLN A 22 3.88 9.49 4.99
CA GLN A 22 3.65 8.07 4.78
C GLN A 22 4.34 7.37 5.94
N THR A 23 3.63 7.33 7.05
CA THR A 23 4.00 6.41 8.09
C THR A 23 3.94 5.04 7.45
N ALA A 24 4.98 4.26 7.59
CA ALA A 24 5.10 2.89 7.08
C ALA A 24 4.02 1.92 7.59
N SER A 25 2.84 2.43 7.93
CA SER A 25 1.66 1.73 8.41
C SER A 25 0.50 1.71 7.42
N ASP A 26 0.58 2.43 6.28
CA ASP A 26 -0.41 2.25 5.23
C ASP A 26 -0.11 0.94 4.51
N GLY A 27 -0.47 -0.15 5.19
CA GLY A 27 -0.74 -1.38 4.48
C GLY A 27 -1.81 -1.04 3.42
N PRO A 28 -1.73 -1.64 2.21
CA PRO A 28 -2.73 -1.42 1.18
C PRO A 28 -4.11 -1.50 1.80
N GLU A 29 -5.02 -0.64 1.34
CA GLU A 29 -6.45 -0.80 1.64
C GLU A 29 -6.76 -2.29 1.69
N PRO A 30 -7.43 -2.80 2.73
CA PRO A 30 -7.57 -4.23 2.88
C PRO A 30 -8.30 -4.75 1.66
N GLN A 31 -7.54 -5.26 0.69
CA GLN A 31 -8.13 -6.17 -0.28
C GLN A 31 -8.72 -7.28 0.57
N VAL A 32 -10.05 -7.31 0.65
CA VAL A 32 -10.75 -8.35 1.39
C VAL A 32 -10.24 -9.67 0.87
N ALA A 33 -9.36 -10.27 1.66
CA ALA A 33 -8.76 -11.53 1.29
C ALA A 33 -9.87 -12.57 1.23
N GLN A 34 -10.09 -13.10 0.04
CA GLN A 34 -11.03 -14.21 -0.15
C GLN A 34 -10.62 -15.37 0.77
N ALA A 35 -11.56 -15.89 1.52
CA ALA A 35 -11.34 -16.87 2.57
C ALA A 35 -11.29 -18.32 2.13
N PRO A 36 -10.71 -19.18 2.94
CA PRO A 36 -10.70 -20.61 2.74
C PRO A 36 -11.93 -21.31 3.30
N VAL A 37 -12.27 -22.39 2.65
CA VAL A 37 -13.29 -23.35 3.00
C VAL A 37 -12.66 -24.55 3.74
N PRO A 38 -13.36 -25.18 4.67
CA PRO A 38 -12.84 -26.28 5.41
C PRO A 38 -12.79 -27.56 4.58
N VAL A 39 -11.68 -28.25 4.69
CA VAL A 39 -11.50 -29.58 4.16
C VAL A 39 -11.44 -30.57 5.30
N ASN A 40 -12.11 -31.70 5.14
CA ASN A 40 -11.93 -32.88 6.01
C ASN A 40 -10.44 -33.20 6.12
N GLY A 41 -9.92 -33.21 7.34
CA GLY A 41 -8.53 -33.16 7.77
C GLY A 41 -7.56 -34.19 7.18
N GLN A 42 -7.36 -34.28 5.89
CA GLN A 42 -6.48 -35.27 5.28
C GLN A 42 -5.29 -34.73 4.48
N ASP A 43 -5.18 -33.42 4.13
CA ASP A 43 -4.17 -33.02 3.14
C ASP A 43 -3.21 -31.91 3.58
N VAL A 44 -3.13 -31.56 4.86
CA VAL A 44 -2.07 -30.70 5.39
C VAL A 44 -0.89 -31.58 5.81
N GLN A 45 0.14 -31.65 4.99
CA GLN A 45 1.39 -32.33 5.39
C GLN A 45 2.29 -31.33 6.13
N ILE A 46 2.57 -31.63 7.39
CA ILE A 46 3.66 -30.95 8.11
C ILE A 46 4.95 -31.64 7.63
N ASP A 47 5.76 -30.92 6.86
CA ASP A 47 7.10 -31.42 6.56
C ASP A 47 7.91 -31.45 7.87
N SER A 48 8.06 -32.64 8.44
CA SER A 48 8.80 -32.87 9.69
C SER A 48 10.29 -32.52 9.56
N ALA A 49 10.81 -32.35 8.36
CA ALA A 49 12.16 -31.88 8.09
C ALA A 49 12.32 -30.36 8.24
N GLN A 50 11.24 -29.59 8.13
CA GLN A 50 11.23 -28.13 8.30
C GLN A 50 10.09 -27.71 9.24
N GLN A 51 10.29 -27.83 10.55
CA GLN A 51 9.34 -27.26 11.52
C GLN A 51 9.18 -25.76 11.29
N GLY A 52 7.93 -25.30 11.12
CA GLY A 52 7.57 -23.91 10.78
C GLY A 52 7.09 -23.73 9.34
N VAL A 53 7.15 -24.77 8.51
CA VAL A 53 6.58 -24.78 7.15
C VAL A 53 5.35 -25.68 7.12
N LEU A 54 4.20 -25.13 6.69
CA LEU A 54 2.99 -25.91 6.40
C LEU A 54 2.82 -26.02 4.90
N VAL A 55 2.61 -27.25 4.42
CA VAL A 55 2.47 -27.52 2.98
C VAL A 55 1.01 -27.81 2.65
N PHE A 56 0.50 -27.11 1.64
CA PHE A 56 -0.83 -27.28 1.08
C PHE A 56 -0.72 -27.77 -0.35
N THR A 57 -1.28 -28.94 -0.64
CA THR A 57 -1.34 -29.49 -2.01
C THR A 57 -2.54 -28.94 -2.78
N PRO A 58 -2.59 -29.05 -4.12
CA PRO A 58 -3.76 -28.64 -4.89
C PRO A 58 -5.08 -29.28 -4.45
N ASP A 59 -5.04 -30.51 -3.91
CA ASP A 59 -6.22 -31.23 -3.42
C ASP A 59 -6.88 -30.52 -2.23
N PHE A 60 -6.10 -29.80 -1.41
CA PHE A 60 -6.63 -28.94 -0.34
C PHE A 60 -7.60 -27.88 -0.88
N PHE A 61 -7.38 -27.41 -2.10
CA PHE A 61 -8.16 -26.34 -2.75
C PHE A 61 -9.17 -26.85 -3.78
N ALA A 62 -9.26 -28.18 -3.99
CA ALA A 62 -10.04 -28.74 -5.10
C ALA A 62 -11.52 -28.37 -5.04
N ASP A 63 -12.13 -28.38 -3.84
CA ASP A 63 -13.52 -28.05 -3.64
C ASP A 63 -13.87 -26.60 -4.02
N GLN A 64 -12.90 -25.68 -3.91
CA GLN A 64 -13.06 -24.27 -4.20
C GLN A 64 -12.87 -23.91 -5.68
N ARG A 65 -12.42 -24.86 -6.49
CA ARG A 65 -12.18 -24.70 -7.93
C ARG A 65 -11.37 -23.43 -8.25
N PRO A 66 -10.15 -23.29 -7.71
CA PRO A 66 -9.34 -22.13 -7.97
C PRO A 66 -8.97 -22.05 -9.46
N ASN A 67 -9.05 -20.86 -10.06
CA ASN A 67 -8.61 -20.65 -11.44
C ASN A 67 -7.14 -20.20 -11.48
N THR A 68 -6.70 -19.48 -10.45
CA THR A 68 -5.35 -18.92 -10.36
C THR A 68 -4.67 -19.35 -9.06
N ALA A 69 -3.36 -19.21 -9.03
CA ALA A 69 -2.59 -19.42 -7.81
C ALA A 69 -2.95 -18.40 -6.71
N LEU A 70 -3.38 -17.18 -7.09
CA LEU A 70 -3.88 -16.20 -6.12
C LEU A 70 -5.16 -16.68 -5.44
N ASP A 71 -6.08 -17.30 -6.19
CA ASP A 71 -7.30 -17.89 -5.63
C ASP A 71 -6.95 -18.96 -4.57
N MET A 72 -5.83 -19.70 -4.75
CA MET A 72 -5.35 -20.69 -3.77
C MET A 72 -4.69 -20.00 -2.56
N VAL A 73 -3.76 -19.07 -2.80
CA VAL A 73 -2.99 -18.38 -1.74
C VAL A 73 -3.91 -17.57 -0.81
N SER A 74 -4.92 -16.93 -1.36
CA SER A 74 -5.91 -16.18 -0.56
C SER A 74 -6.69 -17.07 0.43
N ARG A 75 -6.66 -18.38 0.23
CA ARG A 75 -7.32 -19.39 1.07
C ARG A 75 -6.41 -20.09 2.05
N VAL A 76 -5.11 -19.76 2.02
CA VAL A 76 -4.16 -20.36 2.98
C VAL A 76 -4.47 -19.86 4.39
N PRO A 77 -4.75 -20.77 5.33
CA PRO A 77 -5.16 -20.41 6.68
C PRO A 77 -4.10 -19.57 7.42
N GLY A 78 -4.51 -18.44 7.96
CA GLY A 78 -3.64 -17.55 8.72
C GLY A 78 -2.59 -16.82 7.87
N PHE A 79 -2.80 -16.72 6.56
CA PHE A 79 -2.04 -15.89 5.65
C PHE A 79 -2.90 -14.72 5.15
N ALA A 80 -2.29 -13.57 5.01
CA ALA A 80 -2.84 -12.44 4.31
C ALA A 80 -1.79 -11.94 3.31
N VAL A 81 -2.22 -11.73 2.09
CA VAL A 81 -1.37 -11.15 1.05
C VAL A 81 -0.99 -9.73 1.47
N ASN A 82 0.29 -9.44 1.39
CA ASN A 82 0.85 -8.11 1.50
C ASN A 82 1.84 -7.96 0.33
N ASP A 83 1.57 -7.02 -0.55
CA ASP A 83 2.38 -6.80 -1.74
C ASP A 83 3.56 -5.84 -1.52
N GLY A 84 3.74 -5.35 -0.30
CA GLY A 84 4.77 -4.38 0.06
C GLY A 84 4.25 -2.94 0.01
N SER A 85 5.07 -2.00 0.47
CA SER A 85 4.69 -0.58 0.55
C SER A 85 4.96 0.21 -0.74
N GLY A 86 5.68 -0.37 -1.72
CA GLY A 86 6.13 0.36 -2.91
C GLY A 86 7.17 1.44 -2.63
N SER A 87 7.66 1.56 -1.39
CA SER A 87 8.68 2.54 -1.00
C SER A 87 9.97 2.40 -1.82
N ARG A 88 10.77 3.46 -1.87
CA ARG A 88 12.07 3.45 -2.57
C ARG A 88 13.01 2.39 -1.96
N GLY A 89 13.86 1.79 -2.77
CA GLY A 89 14.72 0.67 -2.34
C GLY A 89 14.00 -0.69 -2.40
N PHE A 90 14.71 -1.75 -2.01
CA PHE A 90 14.14 -3.10 -1.96
C PHE A 90 13.55 -3.47 -0.59
N GLU A 91 13.94 -2.81 0.48
CA GLU A 91 13.45 -3.11 1.82
C GLU A 91 12.04 -2.54 1.99
N GLY A 92 11.10 -3.38 2.43
CA GLY A 92 9.69 -2.98 2.58
C GLY A 92 8.90 -2.88 1.26
N ALA A 93 9.58 -2.68 0.13
CA ALA A 93 8.94 -2.55 -1.19
C ALA A 93 8.40 -3.87 -1.73
N VAL A 94 8.89 -5.01 -1.25
CA VAL A 94 8.53 -6.35 -1.75
C VAL A 94 7.66 -7.08 -0.75
N GLY A 95 6.55 -7.64 -1.25
CA GLY A 95 5.53 -8.30 -0.45
C GLY A 95 5.96 -9.64 0.19
N ASN A 96 4.99 -10.31 0.81
CA ASN A 96 5.18 -11.56 1.56
C ASN A 96 4.93 -12.83 0.74
N ILE A 97 5.03 -12.74 -0.59
CA ILE A 97 4.86 -13.85 -1.53
C ILE A 97 6.19 -14.20 -2.18
N LEU A 98 6.52 -15.48 -2.18
CA LEU A 98 7.60 -16.10 -2.94
C LEU A 98 7.02 -17.03 -4.02
N ILE A 99 7.72 -17.12 -5.15
CA ILE A 99 7.40 -18.03 -6.23
C ILE A 99 8.68 -18.82 -6.56
N ASN A 100 8.66 -20.14 -6.35
CA ASN A 100 9.85 -20.99 -6.49
C ASN A 100 11.05 -20.49 -5.67
N ASN A 101 10.81 -20.09 -4.42
CA ASN A 101 11.78 -19.54 -3.45
C ASN A 101 12.39 -18.17 -3.84
N ALA A 102 11.82 -17.46 -4.78
CA ALA A 102 12.25 -16.12 -5.18
C ALA A 102 11.10 -15.12 -5.12
N ARG A 103 11.40 -13.88 -4.80
CA ARG A 103 10.42 -12.79 -4.91
C ARG A 103 10.30 -12.33 -6.36
N PRO A 104 9.16 -11.73 -6.75
CA PRO A 104 9.02 -11.11 -8.06
C PRO A 104 10.19 -10.17 -8.39
N ALA A 105 10.48 -10.02 -9.69
CA ALA A 105 11.60 -9.22 -10.16
C ALA A 105 11.28 -7.71 -10.23
N SER A 106 10.06 -7.32 -9.91
CA SER A 106 9.50 -5.98 -10.10
C SER A 106 8.83 -5.52 -8.81
N LYS A 107 8.82 -4.21 -8.55
CA LYS A 107 8.03 -3.59 -7.48
C LYS A 107 6.56 -3.46 -7.88
N ASN A 108 6.33 -3.10 -9.15
CA ASN A 108 4.99 -2.90 -9.71
C ASN A 108 4.34 -4.21 -10.19
N ASP A 109 5.11 -5.29 -10.32
CA ASP A 109 4.61 -6.63 -10.61
C ASP A 109 4.64 -7.47 -9.33
N THR A 110 3.79 -7.11 -8.41
CA THR A 110 3.71 -7.68 -7.06
C THR A 110 3.46 -9.20 -7.06
N GLY A 111 3.63 -9.83 -5.90
CA GLY A 111 3.35 -11.26 -5.74
C GLY A 111 1.92 -11.62 -6.09
N SER A 112 0.94 -10.80 -5.69
CA SER A 112 -0.47 -11.01 -6.04
C SER A 112 -0.72 -10.89 -7.54
N ASN A 113 -0.06 -9.95 -8.21
CA ASN A 113 -0.14 -9.80 -9.67
C ASN A 113 0.38 -11.04 -10.40
N VAL A 114 1.55 -11.54 -10.00
CA VAL A 114 2.12 -12.76 -10.60
C VAL A 114 1.19 -13.95 -10.37
N LEU A 115 0.65 -14.11 -9.15
CA LEU A 115 -0.23 -15.23 -8.82
C LEU A 115 -1.61 -15.12 -9.48
N SER A 116 -2.13 -13.91 -9.72
CA SER A 116 -3.41 -13.70 -10.40
C SER A 116 -3.40 -14.20 -11.85
N ARG A 117 -2.22 -14.22 -12.49
CA ARG A 117 -2.01 -14.73 -13.86
C ARG A 117 -1.37 -16.12 -13.90
N THR A 118 -0.97 -16.68 -12.75
CA THR A 118 -0.46 -18.05 -12.67
C THR A 118 -1.63 -19.01 -12.54
N PRO A 119 -1.83 -19.96 -13.48
CA PRO A 119 -2.88 -20.96 -13.38
C PRO A 119 -2.80 -21.79 -12.11
N ALA A 120 -3.93 -22.06 -11.45
CA ALA A 120 -3.99 -22.97 -10.32
C ALA A 120 -3.47 -24.37 -10.67
N SER A 121 -3.69 -24.83 -11.92
CA SER A 121 -3.19 -26.12 -12.42
C SER A 121 -1.66 -26.21 -12.46
N GLN A 122 -0.95 -25.09 -12.54
CA GLN A 122 0.51 -25.04 -12.51
C GLN A 122 1.09 -25.11 -11.08
N VAL A 123 0.27 -24.95 -10.05
CA VAL A 123 0.72 -25.03 -8.67
C VAL A 123 1.01 -26.51 -8.32
N GLU A 124 2.22 -26.80 -7.86
CA GLU A 124 2.60 -28.09 -7.30
C GLU A 124 2.19 -28.16 -5.84
N ARG A 125 2.54 -27.11 -5.07
CA ARG A 125 2.20 -26.95 -3.67
C ARG A 125 2.37 -25.50 -3.22
N ILE A 126 1.75 -25.16 -2.12
CA ILE A 126 1.92 -23.88 -1.43
C ILE A 126 2.54 -24.16 -0.06
N GLU A 127 3.63 -23.47 0.25
CA GLU A 127 4.36 -23.55 1.50
C GLU A 127 4.09 -22.29 2.33
N LEU A 128 3.44 -22.43 3.46
CA LEU A 128 3.27 -21.34 4.42
C LEU A 128 4.40 -21.40 5.44
N ILE A 129 5.24 -20.37 5.41
CA ILE A 129 6.48 -20.27 6.19
C ILE A 129 6.27 -19.25 7.29
N ARG A 130 6.49 -19.63 8.52
CA ARG A 130 6.26 -18.81 9.70
C ARG A 130 7.48 -18.74 10.59
N GLY A 131 7.90 -17.50 10.88
CA GLY A 131 9.14 -17.25 11.59
C GLY A 131 10.35 -17.64 10.77
N GLY A 132 11.52 -17.10 11.04
CA GLY A 132 12.72 -17.33 10.25
C GLY A 132 12.96 -18.80 9.88
N ALA A 133 12.86 -19.13 8.60
CA ALA A 133 13.23 -20.42 8.06
C ALA A 133 14.60 -20.32 7.39
N PRO A 134 15.60 -21.16 7.77
CA PRO A 134 16.90 -21.14 7.13
C PRO A 134 16.78 -21.32 5.61
N GLY A 135 17.43 -20.46 4.85
CA GLY A 135 17.40 -20.51 3.39
C GLY A 135 16.26 -19.69 2.74
N ILE A 136 15.40 -19.08 3.52
CA ILE A 136 14.30 -18.24 3.03
C ILE A 136 14.49 -16.82 3.54
N ASP A 137 14.48 -15.88 2.60
CA ASP A 137 14.54 -14.45 2.94
C ASP A 137 13.14 -13.93 3.31
N MET A 138 12.91 -13.77 4.62
CA MET A 138 11.63 -13.28 5.15
C MET A 138 11.45 -11.77 4.97
N GLN A 139 12.52 -10.99 4.73
CA GLN A 139 12.53 -9.53 4.57
C GLN A 139 11.58 -8.78 5.53
N GLY A 140 11.68 -9.08 6.80
CA GLY A 140 10.83 -8.43 7.79
C GLY A 140 9.48 -9.08 8.05
N TYR A 141 8.98 -9.86 7.13
CA TYR A 141 7.70 -10.54 7.33
C TYR A 141 7.80 -11.69 8.32
N SER A 142 6.83 -11.77 9.21
CA SER A 142 6.71 -12.89 10.15
C SER A 142 6.08 -14.13 9.51
N VAL A 143 5.38 -13.94 8.39
CA VAL A 143 4.71 -15.00 7.63
C VAL A 143 4.88 -14.73 6.14
N VAL A 144 5.33 -15.75 5.40
CA VAL A 144 5.55 -15.70 3.96
C VAL A 144 4.91 -16.93 3.33
N VAL A 145 4.29 -16.78 2.17
CA VAL A 145 3.86 -17.90 1.33
C VAL A 145 4.84 -18.09 0.18
N ASN A 146 5.23 -19.34 -0.07
CA ASN A 146 6.04 -19.74 -1.20
C ASN A 146 5.23 -20.67 -2.11
N VAL A 147 4.93 -20.24 -3.32
CA VAL A 147 4.19 -21.00 -4.32
C VAL A 147 5.18 -21.74 -5.20
N ILE A 148 5.19 -23.08 -5.10
CA ILE A 148 6.01 -23.95 -5.94
C ILE A 148 5.21 -24.35 -7.18
N LEU A 149 5.77 -24.07 -8.35
CA LEU A 149 5.14 -24.36 -9.63
C LEU A 149 5.68 -25.65 -10.26
N LYS A 150 4.77 -26.44 -10.86
CA LYS A 150 5.12 -27.61 -11.65
C LYS A 150 5.98 -27.23 -12.85
N VAL A 151 6.88 -28.13 -13.26
CA VAL A 151 7.71 -27.97 -14.45
C VAL A 151 7.04 -28.69 -15.62
N GLU A 152 5.91 -28.19 -16.06
CA GLU A 152 5.13 -28.74 -17.18
C GLU A 152 4.93 -27.70 -18.27
N ASN A 153 4.76 -28.18 -19.52
CA ASN A 153 4.43 -27.28 -20.64
C ASN A 153 2.96 -26.88 -20.54
N THR A 154 2.72 -25.58 -20.41
CA THR A 154 1.37 -25.03 -20.28
C THR A 154 1.20 -23.79 -21.12
N ARG A 155 -0.03 -23.54 -21.54
CA ARG A 155 -0.46 -22.27 -22.16
C ARG A 155 -1.82 -21.92 -21.59
N GLN A 156 -2.01 -20.67 -21.22
CA GLN A 156 -3.27 -20.18 -20.72
C GLN A 156 -3.50 -18.74 -21.13
N SER A 157 -4.75 -18.43 -21.43
CA SER A 157 -5.24 -17.05 -21.57
C SER A 157 -6.33 -16.79 -20.55
N ILE A 158 -6.35 -15.60 -19.96
CA ILE A 158 -7.40 -15.14 -19.05
C ILE A 158 -7.92 -13.81 -19.60
N LEU A 159 -9.22 -13.73 -19.81
CA LEU A 159 -9.93 -12.50 -20.13
C LEU A 159 -10.81 -12.12 -18.95
N THR A 160 -10.68 -10.88 -18.48
CA THR A 160 -11.51 -10.32 -17.42
C THR A 160 -12.15 -9.03 -17.90
N GLY A 161 -13.45 -8.89 -17.68
CA GLY A 161 -14.20 -7.64 -17.87
C GLY A 161 -14.94 -7.31 -16.58
N THR A 162 -14.95 -6.02 -16.20
CA THR A 162 -15.64 -5.53 -15.01
C THR A 162 -16.42 -4.28 -15.37
N GLY A 163 -17.70 -4.23 -14.98
CA GLY A 163 -18.54 -3.03 -15.03
C GLY A 163 -18.81 -2.55 -13.61
N TYR A 164 -18.76 -1.23 -13.41
CA TYR A 164 -19.09 -0.52 -12.18
C TYR A 164 -20.28 0.39 -12.48
N PHE A 165 -21.35 0.21 -11.74
CA PHE A 165 -22.62 0.88 -11.93
C PHE A 165 -22.93 1.71 -10.70
N PHE A 166 -22.89 3.03 -10.84
CA PHE A 166 -23.05 3.98 -9.74
C PHE A 166 -24.47 4.51 -9.66
N ASP A 167 -24.98 4.68 -8.46
CA ASP A 167 -26.26 5.37 -8.25
C ASP A 167 -26.08 6.88 -8.55
N GLY A 168 -26.72 7.33 -9.63
CA GLY A 168 -26.64 8.72 -10.10
C GLY A 168 -25.27 9.18 -10.62
N GLY A 169 -24.30 8.26 -10.76
CA GLY A 169 -22.95 8.56 -11.23
C GLY A 169 -22.64 8.12 -12.65
N ARG A 170 -21.35 8.11 -12.98
CA ARG A 170 -20.84 7.62 -14.26
C ARG A 170 -20.57 6.13 -14.16
N ASP A 171 -21.21 5.33 -15.00
CA ASP A 171 -20.82 3.93 -15.15
C ASP A 171 -19.43 3.84 -15.76
N GLN A 172 -18.64 2.90 -15.25
CA GLN A 172 -17.27 2.69 -15.70
C GLN A 172 -17.04 1.21 -16.05
N PHE A 173 -16.14 0.97 -17.00
CA PHE A 173 -15.82 -0.37 -17.45
C PHE A 173 -14.31 -0.52 -17.56
N ASN A 174 -13.79 -1.65 -17.12
CA ASN A 174 -12.41 -2.00 -17.35
C ASN A 174 -12.26 -3.44 -17.85
N GLY A 175 -11.09 -3.76 -18.38
CA GLY A 175 -10.78 -5.09 -18.84
C GLY A 175 -9.31 -5.43 -18.77
N SER A 176 -9.03 -6.72 -18.78
CA SER A 176 -7.66 -7.21 -18.92
C SER A 176 -7.61 -8.50 -19.73
N TYR A 177 -6.55 -8.62 -20.51
CA TYR A 177 -6.18 -9.86 -21.19
C TYR A 177 -4.79 -10.28 -20.72
N GLN A 178 -4.67 -11.53 -20.31
CA GLN A 178 -3.43 -12.11 -19.83
C GLN A 178 -3.14 -13.37 -20.61
N PHE A 179 -1.90 -13.51 -21.08
CA PHE A 179 -1.39 -14.71 -21.69
C PHE A 179 -0.14 -15.16 -20.95
N THR A 180 -0.05 -16.44 -20.61
CA THR A 180 1.13 -17.06 -20.01
C THR A 180 1.41 -18.39 -20.68
N ALA A 181 2.69 -18.63 -20.99
CA ALA A 181 3.15 -19.89 -21.53
C ALA A 181 4.40 -20.37 -20.79
N ARG A 182 4.49 -21.66 -20.57
CA ARG A 182 5.65 -22.34 -20.01
C ARG A 182 6.09 -23.48 -20.93
N GLN A 183 7.38 -23.57 -21.18
CA GLN A 183 8.00 -24.66 -21.92
C GLN A 183 9.27 -25.12 -21.19
N GLY A 184 9.16 -26.22 -20.46
CA GLY A 184 10.19 -26.66 -19.52
C GLY A 184 10.49 -25.59 -18.46
N GLU A 185 11.72 -25.15 -18.38
CA GLU A 185 12.16 -24.11 -17.42
C GLU A 185 11.95 -22.66 -17.91
N ARG A 186 11.49 -22.50 -19.17
CA ARG A 186 11.21 -21.16 -19.75
C ARG A 186 9.76 -20.78 -19.50
N THR A 187 9.56 -19.56 -19.06
CA THR A 187 8.22 -18.98 -18.88
C THR A 187 8.19 -17.61 -19.54
N TRP A 188 7.10 -17.26 -20.21
CA TRP A 188 6.88 -15.94 -20.76
C TRP A 188 5.40 -15.59 -20.74
N GLY A 189 5.10 -14.34 -20.68
CA GLY A 189 3.73 -13.86 -20.61
C GLY A 189 3.61 -12.40 -21.00
N VAL A 190 2.36 -12.02 -21.36
CA VAL A 190 1.96 -10.65 -21.66
C VAL A 190 0.63 -10.38 -20.95
N THR A 191 0.50 -9.20 -20.36
CA THR A 191 -0.74 -8.69 -19.80
C THR A 191 -1.03 -7.33 -20.42
N LEU A 192 -2.23 -7.19 -20.97
CA LEU A 192 -2.82 -5.92 -21.36
C LEU A 192 -3.91 -5.60 -20.35
N SER A 193 -3.94 -4.39 -19.83
CA SER A 193 -4.97 -3.98 -18.88
C SER A 193 -5.38 -2.53 -19.09
N ASP A 194 -6.67 -2.32 -18.93
CA ASP A 194 -7.29 -1.03 -18.78
C ASP A 194 -7.72 -0.87 -17.31
N GLY A 195 -7.37 0.22 -16.67
CA GLY A 195 -7.64 0.50 -15.27
C GLY A 195 -8.61 1.66 -15.10
N LEU A 196 -9.17 1.78 -13.91
CA LEU A 196 -10.06 2.86 -13.53
C LEU A 196 -9.51 3.60 -12.33
N SER A 197 -9.76 4.91 -12.27
CA SER A 197 -9.64 5.71 -11.06
C SER A 197 -11.03 5.99 -10.51
N MET A 198 -11.22 5.70 -9.24
CA MET A 198 -12.46 5.93 -8.50
C MET A 198 -12.10 6.48 -7.11
N SER A 199 -13.00 7.25 -6.53
CA SER A 199 -12.86 7.74 -5.16
C SER A 199 -14.13 7.46 -4.37
N ASP A 200 -13.96 7.15 -3.09
CA ASP A 200 -15.02 7.08 -2.08
C ASP A 200 -15.59 8.46 -1.72
N SER A 201 -14.85 9.54 -2.03
CA SER A 201 -15.31 10.92 -1.83
C SER A 201 -16.22 11.43 -2.94
N ASN A 202 -16.50 10.66 -4.00
CA ASN A 202 -17.48 11.02 -5.02
C ASN A 202 -18.89 11.04 -4.44
N GLY A 203 -19.57 12.16 -4.51
CA GLY A 203 -20.92 12.28 -3.95
C GLY A 203 -21.45 13.69 -3.91
N GLU A 204 -22.57 13.82 -3.24
CA GLU A 204 -23.27 15.07 -3.01
C GLU A 204 -23.40 15.31 -1.50
N GLY A 205 -23.58 16.57 -1.10
CA GLY A 205 -23.74 16.85 0.31
C GLY A 205 -23.84 18.33 0.65
N LEU A 206 -23.40 18.68 1.84
CA LEU A 206 -23.44 20.03 2.37
C LEU A 206 -22.10 20.43 2.96
N VAL A 207 -21.66 21.65 2.68
CA VAL A 207 -20.62 22.34 3.43
C VAL A 207 -21.29 23.35 4.37
N VAL A 208 -20.97 23.25 5.67
CA VAL A 208 -21.46 24.16 6.69
C VAL A 208 -20.26 24.78 7.40
N ARG A 209 -20.13 26.11 7.33
CA ARG A 209 -19.15 26.86 8.13
C ARG A 209 -19.83 27.54 9.30
N THR A 210 -19.23 27.41 10.47
CA THR A 210 -19.66 28.07 11.71
C THR A 210 -18.55 28.90 12.30
N ASP A 211 -18.91 29.93 13.08
CA ASP A 211 -17.93 30.64 13.90
C ASP A 211 -17.52 29.79 15.13
N ALA A 212 -16.62 30.34 15.96
CA ALA A 212 -16.16 29.69 17.20
C ALA A 212 -17.28 29.43 18.23
N ASN A 213 -18.45 30.07 18.12
CA ASN A 213 -19.61 29.87 18.99
C ASN A 213 -20.60 28.83 18.44
N GLY A 214 -20.39 28.37 17.19
CA GLY A 214 -21.28 27.47 16.48
C GLY A 214 -22.38 28.15 15.68
N ASP A 215 -22.34 29.50 15.52
CA ASP A 215 -23.28 30.21 14.68
C ASP A 215 -22.92 29.99 13.20
N ILE A 216 -23.94 29.68 12.37
CA ILE A 216 -23.72 29.39 10.95
C ILE A 216 -23.30 30.65 10.21
N LEU A 217 -22.10 30.65 9.66
CA LEU A 217 -21.56 31.70 8.80
C LEU A 217 -21.98 31.49 7.33
N ARG A 218 -22.00 30.21 6.89
CA ARG A 218 -22.22 29.82 5.51
C ARG A 218 -22.71 28.38 5.40
N GLN A 219 -23.60 28.14 4.44
CA GLN A 219 -24.05 26.79 4.07
C GLN A 219 -24.16 26.70 2.55
N GLU A 220 -23.56 25.67 1.96
CA GLU A 220 -23.47 25.43 0.54
C GLU A 220 -23.80 23.99 0.20
N ASN A 221 -24.44 23.75 -0.96
CA ASN A 221 -24.50 22.40 -1.51
C ASN A 221 -23.12 22.03 -2.05
N TYR A 222 -22.74 20.80 -1.82
CA TYR A 222 -21.46 20.20 -2.21
C TYR A 222 -21.69 19.10 -3.25
N PHE A 223 -20.84 19.05 -4.25
CA PHE A 223 -20.78 18.00 -5.24
C PHE A 223 -19.33 17.71 -5.58
N ASN A 224 -18.93 16.44 -5.53
CA ASN A 224 -17.63 15.98 -5.96
C ASN A 224 -17.75 14.80 -6.91
N ASP A 225 -17.03 14.84 -8.03
CA ASP A 225 -16.95 13.75 -9.00
C ASP A 225 -15.50 13.61 -9.50
N LEU A 226 -15.00 12.40 -9.44
CA LEU A 226 -13.65 12.03 -9.80
C LEU A 226 -13.72 10.86 -10.77
N TRP A 227 -12.97 10.94 -11.85
CA TRP A 227 -12.88 9.89 -12.86
C TRP A 227 -11.50 9.86 -13.52
N GLY A 228 -11.20 8.76 -14.15
CA GLY A 228 -9.97 8.58 -14.89
C GLY A 228 -9.71 7.13 -15.19
N GLY A 229 -8.54 6.87 -15.69
CA GLY A 229 -8.15 5.52 -16.04
C GLY A 229 -6.75 5.42 -16.57
N GLY A 230 -6.51 4.38 -17.33
CA GLY A 230 -5.28 4.28 -18.06
C GLY A 230 -4.98 2.87 -18.53
N GLN A 231 -4.18 2.76 -19.56
CA GLN A 231 -3.82 1.51 -20.20
C GLN A 231 -2.40 1.09 -19.83
N SER A 232 -2.17 -0.20 -19.70
CA SER A 232 -0.81 -0.71 -19.52
C SER A 232 -0.58 -2.03 -20.26
N ILE A 233 0.66 -2.18 -20.70
CA ILE A 233 1.23 -3.42 -21.15
C ILE A 233 2.31 -3.87 -20.18
N ARG A 234 2.31 -5.17 -19.88
CA ARG A 234 3.35 -5.82 -19.08
C ARG A 234 3.82 -7.08 -19.76
N GLY A 235 5.15 -7.30 -19.76
CA GLY A 235 5.79 -8.52 -20.25
C GLY A 235 6.64 -9.16 -19.17
N ASN A 236 6.73 -10.49 -19.15
CA ASN A 236 7.68 -11.22 -18.31
C ASN A 236 8.32 -12.36 -19.10
N TYR A 237 9.60 -12.64 -18.80
CA TYR A 237 10.36 -13.73 -19.38
C TYR A 237 11.31 -14.34 -18.36
N ALA A 238 11.29 -15.64 -18.20
CA ALA A 238 12.21 -16.39 -17.35
C ALA A 238 12.86 -17.53 -18.13
N SER A 239 14.17 -17.73 -17.95
CA SER A 239 14.94 -18.78 -18.66
C SER A 239 16.20 -19.19 -17.89
N PRO A 240 16.66 -20.43 -18.03
CA PRO A 240 18.03 -20.80 -17.66
C PRO A 240 19.06 -19.92 -18.38
N LEU A 241 20.07 -19.45 -17.67
CA LEU A 241 21.17 -18.64 -18.20
C LEU A 241 22.45 -18.91 -17.45
N LEU A 242 23.57 -19.27 -18.16
CA LEU A 242 24.93 -19.41 -17.60
C LEU A 242 25.01 -20.23 -16.30
N GLY A 243 24.27 -21.32 -16.20
CA GLY A 243 24.22 -22.18 -15.01
C GLY A 243 23.39 -21.64 -13.85
N GLY A 244 22.62 -20.62 -14.10
CA GLY A 244 21.61 -20.02 -13.21
C GLY A 244 20.31 -19.82 -13.94
N LYS A 245 19.46 -18.95 -13.41
CA LYS A 245 18.17 -18.54 -13.97
C LYS A 245 18.09 -17.01 -14.02
N ILE A 246 17.58 -16.49 -15.12
CA ILE A 246 17.22 -15.08 -15.24
C ILE A 246 15.70 -14.94 -15.31
N ASP A 247 15.16 -13.98 -14.58
CA ASP A 247 13.77 -13.53 -14.64
C ASP A 247 13.78 -12.05 -15.03
N LEU A 248 13.08 -11.70 -16.10
CA LEU A 248 12.94 -10.34 -16.64
C LEU A 248 11.48 -9.92 -16.58
N THR A 249 11.24 -8.67 -16.23
CA THR A 249 9.93 -8.03 -16.27
C THR A 249 10.04 -6.66 -16.92
N GLY A 250 9.00 -6.24 -17.62
CA GLY A 250 8.88 -4.90 -18.16
C GLY A 250 7.43 -4.45 -18.13
N ARG A 251 7.19 -3.18 -17.82
CA ARG A 251 5.87 -2.55 -17.83
C ARG A 251 5.98 -1.15 -18.43
N TYR A 252 4.95 -0.78 -19.18
CA TYR A 252 4.70 0.61 -19.58
C TYR A 252 3.20 0.89 -19.45
N GLY A 253 2.83 2.08 -19.01
CA GLY A 253 1.45 2.50 -18.86
C GLY A 253 1.30 4.00 -18.99
N VAL A 254 0.11 4.39 -19.44
CA VAL A 254 -0.37 5.77 -19.49
C VAL A 254 -1.60 5.91 -18.61
N ASN A 255 -1.82 7.06 -18.04
CA ASN A 255 -2.97 7.36 -17.18
C ASN A 255 -3.46 8.78 -17.40
N ASP A 256 -4.74 8.95 -17.18
CA ASP A 256 -5.41 10.24 -17.04
C ASP A 256 -6.27 10.25 -15.78
N PHE A 257 -6.42 11.42 -15.18
CA PHE A 257 -7.19 11.62 -13.97
C PHE A 257 -7.83 13.00 -13.98
N GLN A 258 -9.09 13.09 -13.59
CA GLN A 258 -9.81 14.36 -13.51
C GLN A 258 -10.73 14.36 -12.30
N SER A 259 -10.85 15.52 -11.64
CA SER A 259 -11.86 15.76 -10.62
C SER A 259 -12.53 17.11 -10.79
N ILE A 260 -13.76 17.20 -10.33
CA ILE A 260 -14.51 18.44 -10.20
C ILE A 260 -15.14 18.49 -8.81
N ASN A 261 -14.92 19.61 -8.13
CA ASN A 261 -15.59 19.96 -6.89
C ASN A 261 -16.42 21.20 -7.11
N LEU A 262 -17.68 21.17 -6.70
CA LEU A 262 -18.62 22.27 -6.87
C LEU A 262 -19.32 22.56 -5.55
N GLN A 263 -19.21 23.82 -5.08
CA GLN A 263 -19.94 24.33 -3.91
C GLN A 263 -20.87 25.46 -4.36
N THR A 264 -22.16 25.38 -4.00
CA THR A 264 -23.15 26.34 -4.46
C THR A 264 -24.12 26.77 -3.35
N ALA A 265 -24.39 28.06 -3.29
CA ALA A 265 -25.50 28.68 -2.53
C ALA A 265 -26.19 29.70 -3.42
N THR A 266 -27.17 30.47 -2.86
CA THR A 266 -27.95 31.44 -3.61
C THR A 266 -27.09 32.48 -4.33
N ASP A 267 -26.00 32.90 -3.73
CA ASP A 267 -25.12 33.98 -4.18
C ASP A 267 -23.65 33.55 -4.32
N ILE A 268 -23.35 32.26 -4.12
CA ILE A 268 -21.99 31.72 -4.20
C ILE A 268 -21.98 30.53 -5.14
N ARG A 269 -20.99 30.51 -6.04
CA ARG A 269 -20.57 29.31 -6.79
C ARG A 269 -19.06 29.23 -6.77
N ARG A 270 -18.55 28.19 -6.15
CA ARG A 270 -17.12 27.83 -6.20
C ARG A 270 -16.98 26.54 -6.98
N GLU A 271 -16.04 26.52 -7.92
CA GLU A 271 -15.73 25.37 -8.75
C GLU A 271 -14.23 25.15 -8.75
N SER A 272 -13.80 24.01 -8.24
CA SER A 272 -12.41 23.56 -8.32
C SER A 272 -12.32 22.39 -9.29
N ARG A 273 -11.29 22.36 -10.12
CA ARG A 273 -11.01 21.33 -11.09
C ARG A 273 -9.56 20.90 -10.97
N TYR A 274 -9.33 19.61 -11.10
CA TYR A 274 -8.01 19.03 -11.23
C TYR A 274 -7.97 18.12 -12.44
N ALA A 275 -6.90 18.18 -13.20
CA ALA A 275 -6.61 17.25 -14.30
C ALA A 275 -5.13 16.89 -14.27
N GLU A 276 -4.85 15.61 -14.50
CA GLU A 276 -3.50 15.06 -14.60
C GLU A 276 -3.43 14.02 -15.71
N ASP A 277 -2.39 14.11 -16.52
CA ASP A 277 -1.99 13.10 -17.50
C ASP A 277 -0.58 12.63 -17.15
N GLY A 278 -0.31 11.32 -17.32
CA GLY A 278 0.98 10.79 -17.00
C GLY A 278 1.32 9.48 -17.71
N ASP A 279 2.61 9.18 -17.74
CA ASP A 279 3.09 7.88 -18.17
C ASP A 279 4.14 7.33 -17.20
N SER A 280 4.29 6.01 -17.18
CA SER A 280 5.26 5.34 -16.32
C SER A 280 5.73 4.02 -16.90
N GLY A 281 6.97 3.67 -16.60
CA GLY A 281 7.54 2.41 -17.00
C GLY A 281 8.41 1.78 -15.91
N GLU A 282 8.62 0.48 -16.01
CA GLU A 282 9.52 -0.27 -15.14
C GLU A 282 10.20 -1.37 -15.94
N PHE A 283 11.48 -1.58 -15.67
CA PHE A 283 12.23 -2.75 -16.09
C PHE A 283 12.87 -3.40 -14.87
N GLY A 284 12.62 -4.71 -14.68
CA GLY A 284 13.20 -5.52 -13.62
C GLY A 284 13.96 -6.73 -14.16
N ALA A 285 15.07 -7.08 -13.51
CA ALA A 285 15.84 -8.28 -13.80
C ALA A 285 16.32 -8.93 -12.49
N VAL A 286 16.11 -10.24 -12.36
CA VAL A 286 16.69 -11.04 -11.26
C VAL A 286 17.48 -12.19 -11.86
N TYR A 287 18.74 -12.28 -11.48
CA TYR A 287 19.60 -13.42 -11.82
C TYR A 287 19.96 -14.19 -10.58
N THR A 288 19.67 -15.48 -10.57
CA THR A 288 19.98 -16.40 -9.47
C THR A 288 20.91 -17.50 -9.96
N ARG A 289 21.97 -17.81 -9.20
CA ARG A 289 22.92 -18.86 -9.57
C ARG A 289 23.45 -19.61 -8.35
N PRO A 290 23.44 -20.94 -8.34
CA PRO A 290 24.24 -21.72 -7.42
C PRO A 290 25.73 -21.57 -7.79
N LEU A 291 26.58 -21.14 -6.83
CA LEU A 291 28.04 -20.98 -7.02
C LEU A 291 28.85 -22.26 -6.66
N GLY A 292 28.15 -23.36 -6.38
CA GLY A 292 28.71 -24.60 -5.93
C GLY A 292 28.68 -24.77 -4.41
N GLY A 293 28.71 -26.02 -3.94
CA GLY A 293 28.60 -26.34 -2.52
C GLY A 293 27.28 -25.80 -1.92
N ARG A 294 27.41 -24.84 -1.00
CA ARG A 294 26.29 -24.26 -0.22
C ARG A 294 26.10 -22.77 -0.47
N LEU A 295 26.64 -22.25 -1.58
CA LEU A 295 26.59 -20.85 -1.94
C LEU A 295 25.58 -20.60 -3.06
N LYS A 296 24.75 -19.58 -2.89
CA LYS A 296 23.86 -19.04 -3.92
C LYS A 296 24.13 -17.55 -4.11
N LEU A 297 24.17 -17.11 -5.36
CA LEU A 297 24.19 -15.70 -5.75
C LEU A 297 22.79 -15.28 -6.22
N GLU A 298 22.36 -14.13 -5.81
CA GLU A 298 21.22 -13.41 -6.36
C GLU A 298 21.66 -11.98 -6.71
N THR A 299 21.31 -11.53 -7.91
CA THR A 299 21.52 -10.15 -8.33
C THR A 299 20.21 -9.62 -8.85
N ARG A 300 19.83 -8.42 -8.43
CA ARG A 300 18.61 -7.72 -8.83
C ARG A 300 18.96 -6.36 -9.44
N LEU A 301 18.26 -6.01 -10.50
CA LEU A 301 18.25 -4.69 -11.11
C LEU A 301 16.79 -4.26 -11.26
N ILE A 302 16.48 -3.04 -10.86
CA ILE A 302 15.23 -2.36 -11.18
C ILE A 302 15.58 -0.98 -11.72
N HIS A 303 14.85 -0.56 -12.76
CA HIS A 303 14.79 0.80 -13.22
C HIS A 303 13.33 1.16 -13.46
N GLU A 304 12.87 2.21 -12.80
CA GLU A 304 11.53 2.76 -12.99
C GLU A 304 11.61 4.25 -13.31
N TRP A 305 10.63 4.74 -14.08
CA TRP A 305 10.50 6.13 -14.46
C TRP A 305 9.03 6.51 -14.62
N GLY A 306 8.74 7.78 -14.51
CA GLY A 306 7.42 8.35 -14.78
C GLY A 306 7.53 9.83 -15.09
N ALA A 307 6.55 10.32 -15.84
CA ALA A 307 6.36 11.73 -16.11
C ALA A 307 4.87 12.08 -15.90
N PHE A 308 4.60 13.31 -15.53
CA PHE A 308 3.24 13.79 -15.33
C PHE A 308 3.14 15.29 -15.67
N ASP A 309 1.94 15.67 -16.11
CA ASP A 309 1.50 17.05 -16.25
C ASP A 309 0.18 17.21 -15.52
N SER A 310 0.05 18.21 -14.65
CA SER A 310 -1.17 18.47 -13.90
C SER A 310 -1.57 19.94 -13.89
N VAL A 311 -2.87 20.19 -13.80
CA VAL A 311 -3.44 21.52 -13.64
C VAL A 311 -4.58 21.47 -12.63
N SER A 312 -4.49 22.32 -11.60
CA SER A 312 -5.57 22.61 -10.66
C SER A 312 -6.07 24.01 -10.87
N THR A 313 -7.38 24.21 -10.91
CA THR A 313 -7.99 25.54 -11.02
C THR A 313 -9.08 25.72 -9.98
N SER A 314 -9.24 26.94 -9.45
CA SER A 314 -10.35 27.30 -8.57
C SER A 314 -10.95 28.65 -9.00
N ASN A 315 -12.27 28.65 -9.21
CA ASN A 315 -13.05 29.80 -9.58
C ASN A 315 -14.16 30.05 -8.55
N THR A 316 -14.23 31.26 -8.01
CA THR A 316 -15.28 31.64 -7.08
C THR A 316 -16.09 32.81 -7.68
N ARG A 317 -17.41 32.67 -7.69
CA ARG A 317 -18.36 33.73 -8.05
C ARG A 317 -19.17 34.11 -6.83
N LEU A 318 -19.18 35.41 -6.52
CA LEU A 318 -19.99 36.04 -5.46
C LEU A 318 -21.04 36.96 -6.10
N GLY A 319 -22.30 36.52 -6.11
CA GLY A 319 -23.38 37.25 -6.81
C GLY A 319 -23.11 37.39 -8.31
N ALA A 320 -22.87 38.61 -8.76
CA ALA A 320 -22.55 38.95 -10.16
C ALA A 320 -21.05 39.18 -10.41
N VAL A 321 -20.20 38.95 -9.39
CA VAL A 321 -18.76 39.23 -9.46
C VAL A 321 -18.02 37.90 -9.45
N ASP A 322 -17.13 37.69 -10.41
CA ASP A 322 -16.18 36.58 -10.42
C ASP A 322 -14.89 37.04 -9.74
N ASP A 323 -14.41 36.27 -8.78
CA ASP A 323 -13.06 36.42 -8.24
C ASP A 323 -12.02 36.02 -9.31
N PRO A 324 -10.81 36.56 -9.26
CA PRO A 324 -9.75 36.10 -10.15
C PRO A 324 -9.52 34.61 -10.02
N GLU A 325 -9.52 33.90 -11.16
CA GLU A 325 -9.21 32.46 -11.19
C GLU A 325 -7.83 32.18 -10.57
N GLN A 326 -7.77 31.21 -9.70
CA GLN A 326 -6.52 30.63 -9.23
C GLN A 326 -6.19 29.41 -10.08
N ALA A 327 -4.96 29.31 -10.54
CA ALA A 327 -4.50 28.15 -11.29
C ALA A 327 -3.09 27.74 -10.83
N PHE A 328 -2.94 26.46 -10.53
CA PHE A 328 -1.67 25.81 -10.21
C PHE A 328 -1.40 24.74 -11.25
N ALA A 329 -0.27 24.87 -11.95
CA ALA A 329 0.20 23.89 -12.93
C ALA A 329 1.51 23.27 -12.43
N ALA A 330 1.67 21.97 -12.63
CA ALA A 330 2.91 21.28 -12.35
C ALA A 330 3.22 20.28 -13.47
N SER A 331 4.50 20.16 -13.84
CA SER A 331 5.03 19.11 -14.70
C SER A 331 6.27 18.52 -14.06
N GLY A 332 6.44 17.20 -14.17
CA GLY A 332 7.58 16.57 -13.53
C GLY A 332 7.96 15.22 -14.11
N GLU A 333 9.23 14.88 -13.86
CA GLU A 333 9.81 13.58 -14.19
C GLU A 333 10.42 12.97 -12.93
N GLN A 334 10.27 11.65 -12.77
CA GLN A 334 10.87 10.90 -11.67
C GLN A 334 11.50 9.62 -12.15
N SER A 335 12.55 9.18 -11.49
CA SER A 335 13.16 7.88 -11.78
C SER A 335 13.83 7.26 -10.56
N GLU A 336 13.89 5.94 -10.54
CA GLU A 336 14.67 5.16 -9.58
C GLU A 336 15.43 4.05 -10.29
N SER A 337 16.71 3.88 -9.93
CA SER A 337 17.55 2.78 -10.39
C SER A 337 18.18 2.08 -9.21
N ILE A 338 18.00 0.76 -9.09
CA ILE A 338 18.54 -0.03 -7.97
C ILE A 338 19.30 -1.22 -8.52
N LEU A 339 20.51 -1.43 -8.01
CA LEU A 339 21.28 -2.65 -8.21
C LEU A 339 21.63 -3.28 -6.86
N ARG A 340 21.22 -4.53 -6.65
CA ARG A 340 21.48 -5.29 -5.43
C ARG A 340 22.15 -6.62 -5.74
N GLY A 341 23.18 -6.97 -4.98
CA GLY A 341 23.84 -8.26 -4.99
C GLY A 341 23.75 -8.93 -3.63
N LEU A 342 23.37 -10.20 -3.58
CA LEU A 342 23.25 -11.01 -2.38
C LEU A 342 23.97 -12.36 -2.55
N VAL A 343 24.78 -12.73 -1.59
CA VAL A 343 25.34 -14.09 -1.47
C VAL A 343 24.78 -14.76 -0.23
N ARG A 344 24.16 -15.92 -0.42
CA ARG A 344 23.66 -16.77 0.64
C ARG A 344 24.59 -17.98 0.84
N PHE A 345 24.96 -18.24 2.10
CA PHE A 345 25.74 -19.38 2.52
C PHE A 345 24.93 -20.27 3.48
N GLU A 346 24.52 -21.44 3.01
CA GLU A 346 23.82 -22.46 3.79
C GLU A 346 24.83 -23.34 4.50
N LYS A 347 25.34 -22.95 5.68
CA LYS A 347 26.32 -23.70 6.44
C LYS A 347 25.77 -25.06 6.85
N SER A 348 24.52 -25.12 7.25
CA SER A 348 23.76 -26.33 7.61
C SER A 348 22.26 -26.08 7.46
N PRO A 349 21.41 -27.11 7.54
CA PRO A 349 19.94 -26.91 7.60
C PRO A 349 19.46 -26.06 8.77
N ALA A 350 20.33 -25.84 9.78
CA ALA A 350 20.01 -25.03 10.96
C ALA A 350 20.66 -23.64 10.94
N LEU A 351 21.60 -23.36 10.03
CA LEU A 351 22.37 -22.10 10.07
C LEU A 351 22.65 -21.57 8.65
N THR A 352 22.11 -20.41 8.36
CA THR A 352 22.29 -19.69 7.10
C THR A 352 22.86 -18.30 7.36
N PHE A 353 23.77 -17.86 6.50
CA PHE A 353 24.27 -16.48 6.46
C PHE A 353 23.96 -15.86 5.11
N GLU A 354 23.61 -14.59 5.13
CA GLU A 354 23.38 -13.76 3.94
C GLU A 354 24.21 -12.48 4.08
N THR A 355 24.84 -12.07 2.99
CA THR A 355 25.53 -10.78 2.93
C THR A 355 25.42 -10.21 1.53
N GLY A 356 25.40 -8.91 1.43
CA GLY A 356 25.26 -8.25 0.15
C GLY A 356 25.48 -6.75 0.20
N ALA A 357 25.27 -6.14 -0.95
CA ALA A 357 25.32 -4.70 -1.14
C ALA A 357 24.19 -4.26 -2.07
N GLU A 358 23.75 -3.02 -1.88
CA GLU A 358 22.78 -2.32 -2.72
C GLU A 358 23.30 -0.93 -3.05
N VAL A 359 23.06 -0.48 -4.28
CA VAL A 359 23.26 0.91 -4.71
C VAL A 359 21.96 1.36 -5.36
N ALA A 360 21.48 2.53 -4.99
CA ALA A 360 20.29 3.16 -5.54
C ALA A 360 20.59 4.61 -5.97
N TYR A 361 19.94 5.02 -7.05
CA TYR A 361 19.88 6.40 -7.51
C TYR A 361 18.44 6.76 -7.76
N ASN A 362 17.97 7.84 -7.13
CA ASN A 362 16.63 8.38 -7.24
C ASN A 362 16.68 9.82 -7.74
N MET A 363 15.70 10.24 -8.51
CA MET A 363 15.58 11.60 -9.03
C MET A 363 14.11 12.00 -9.14
N LEU A 364 13.82 13.24 -8.77
CA LEU A 364 12.60 13.98 -9.10
C LEU A 364 13.03 15.34 -9.65
N GLU A 365 12.48 15.72 -10.79
CA GLU A 365 12.59 17.07 -11.35
C GLU A 365 11.17 17.58 -11.59
N VAL A 366 10.83 18.75 -11.05
CA VAL A 366 9.50 19.32 -11.12
C VAL A 366 9.55 20.83 -11.33
N ASP A 367 8.71 21.30 -12.26
CA ASP A 367 8.45 22.69 -12.53
C ASP A 367 6.99 23.04 -12.22
N GLN A 368 6.77 24.12 -11.46
CA GLN A 368 5.46 24.51 -10.98
C GLN A 368 5.20 26.00 -11.23
N ALA A 369 3.92 26.35 -11.43
CA ALA A 369 3.52 27.72 -11.62
C ALA A 369 2.17 27.96 -10.94
N PHE A 370 2.08 29.02 -10.15
CA PHE A 370 0.82 29.51 -9.57
C PHE A 370 0.46 30.86 -10.14
N THR A 371 -0.80 31.05 -10.52
CA THR A 371 -1.31 32.31 -11.05
C THR A 371 -2.63 32.68 -10.39
N VAL A 372 -2.88 33.98 -10.24
CA VAL A 372 -4.13 34.54 -9.80
C VAL A 372 -4.60 35.55 -10.84
N GLY A 373 -5.74 35.31 -11.50
CA GLY A 373 -6.23 36.12 -12.62
C GLY A 373 -5.24 36.19 -13.80
N GLY A 374 -4.49 35.11 -14.02
CA GLY A 374 -3.43 35.03 -15.03
C GLY A 374 -2.12 35.75 -14.66
N THR A 375 -2.04 36.37 -13.47
CA THR A 375 -0.81 37.00 -12.98
C THR A 375 0.00 35.99 -12.16
N PRO A 376 1.28 35.76 -12.50
CA PRO A 376 2.13 34.84 -11.75
C PRO A 376 2.31 35.28 -10.29
N VAL A 377 2.20 34.32 -9.38
CA VAL A 377 2.49 34.46 -7.94
C VAL A 377 3.76 33.66 -7.66
N PRO A 378 4.84 34.27 -7.14
CA PRO A 378 6.07 33.55 -6.82
C PRO A 378 5.82 32.48 -5.76
N LEU A 379 6.31 31.28 -5.99
CA LEU A 379 6.34 30.16 -5.05
C LEU A 379 7.78 29.86 -4.67
N PRO A 380 8.09 29.60 -3.38
CA PRO A 380 9.39 29.05 -3.01
C PRO A 380 9.48 27.61 -3.49
N SER A 381 10.64 27.21 -4.03
CA SER A 381 10.88 25.87 -4.55
C SER A 381 9.91 25.44 -5.66
N ALA A 382 9.60 26.37 -6.60
CA ALA A 382 8.72 26.11 -7.74
C ALA A 382 9.40 25.28 -8.83
N SER A 383 10.71 25.44 -9.02
CA SER A 383 11.52 24.66 -9.97
C SER A 383 12.64 23.98 -9.19
N VAL A 384 12.52 22.68 -9.00
CA VAL A 384 13.49 21.92 -8.20
C VAL A 384 13.83 20.60 -8.87
N LYS A 385 15.09 20.21 -8.67
CA LYS A 385 15.56 18.87 -8.95
C LYS A 385 16.15 18.28 -7.68
N VAL A 386 15.59 17.16 -7.23
CA VAL A 386 16.04 16.39 -6.07
C VAL A 386 16.65 15.09 -6.52
N GLU A 387 17.87 14.80 -6.08
CA GLU A 387 18.61 13.59 -6.41
C GLU A 387 19.11 12.91 -5.14
N GLU A 388 19.03 11.60 -5.07
CA GLU A 388 19.62 10.80 -4.00
C GLU A 388 20.52 9.73 -4.56
N THR A 389 21.73 9.62 -4.01
CA THR A 389 22.60 8.47 -4.20
C THR A 389 22.75 7.74 -2.88
N ARG A 390 22.36 6.46 -2.86
CA ARG A 390 22.38 5.63 -1.65
C ARG A 390 23.19 4.36 -1.89
N GLY A 391 24.03 4.02 -0.90
CA GLY A 391 24.74 2.76 -0.83
C GLY A 391 24.46 2.04 0.47
N GLU A 392 24.21 0.73 0.42
CA GLU A 392 23.97 -0.08 1.59
C GLU A 392 24.80 -1.36 1.57
N LEU A 393 25.40 -1.69 2.72
CA LEU A 393 26.02 -3.00 2.98
C LEU A 393 25.22 -3.71 4.06
N PHE A 394 24.94 -4.99 3.87
CA PHE A 394 24.14 -5.74 4.84
C PHE A 394 24.68 -7.17 5.08
N GLY A 395 24.41 -7.66 6.28
CA GLY A 395 24.66 -9.02 6.69
C GLY A 395 23.61 -9.53 7.65
N LYS A 396 23.19 -10.78 7.48
CA LYS A 396 22.17 -11.44 8.30
C LYS A 396 22.56 -12.90 8.58
N GLY A 397 22.29 -13.37 9.80
CA GLY A 397 22.40 -14.76 10.18
C GLY A 397 21.07 -15.29 10.72
N THR A 398 20.63 -16.45 10.22
CA THR A 398 19.44 -17.16 10.72
C THR A 398 19.89 -18.47 11.33
N TRP A 399 19.62 -18.67 12.60
CA TRP A 399 20.05 -19.84 13.36
C TRP A 399 18.89 -20.53 14.08
N ARG A 400 18.57 -21.75 13.67
CA ARG A 400 17.68 -22.64 14.39
C ARG A 400 18.46 -23.34 15.50
N ILE A 401 18.43 -22.77 16.70
CA ILE A 401 19.16 -23.28 17.87
C ILE A 401 18.58 -24.62 18.32
N ARG A 402 17.26 -24.73 18.30
CA ARG A 402 16.45 -25.90 18.62
C ARG A 402 15.31 -26.04 17.61
N PRO A 403 14.69 -27.22 17.52
CA PRO A 403 13.52 -27.38 16.61
C PRO A 403 12.41 -26.37 16.84
N ASP A 404 12.23 -25.89 18.07
CA ASP A 404 11.19 -24.96 18.50
C ASP A 404 11.67 -23.51 18.62
N LEU A 405 12.96 -23.19 18.38
CA LEU A 405 13.53 -21.86 18.56
C LEU A 405 14.46 -21.47 17.42
N THR A 406 14.09 -20.41 16.69
CA THR A 406 14.91 -19.79 15.64
C THR A 406 15.25 -18.34 16.06
N LEU A 407 16.51 -17.96 15.90
CA LEU A 407 16.99 -16.59 16.05
C LEU A 407 17.47 -16.07 14.70
N GLU A 408 17.17 -14.81 14.42
CA GLU A 408 17.73 -14.06 13.31
C GLU A 408 18.36 -12.78 13.83
N GLY A 409 19.58 -12.49 13.38
CA GLY A 409 20.27 -11.24 13.68
C GLY A 409 20.85 -10.65 12.41
N GLY A 410 20.68 -9.36 12.20
CA GLY A 410 21.14 -8.65 11.03
C GLY A 410 21.64 -7.25 11.36
N LEU A 411 22.48 -6.73 10.47
CA LEU A 411 22.93 -5.35 10.49
C LEU A 411 22.97 -4.83 9.05
N ARG A 412 22.47 -3.62 8.85
CA ARG A 412 22.61 -2.86 7.62
C ARG A 412 23.32 -1.55 7.92
N LEU A 413 24.22 -1.17 7.05
CA LEU A 413 24.94 0.09 7.09
C LEU A 413 24.62 0.84 5.81
N GLU A 414 23.92 1.95 5.94
CA GLU A 414 23.48 2.79 4.84
C GLU A 414 24.23 4.11 4.84
N SER A 415 24.63 4.57 3.67
CA SER A 415 25.09 5.93 3.42
C SER A 415 24.28 6.52 2.27
N SER A 416 23.68 7.67 2.49
CA SER A 416 22.88 8.39 1.52
C SER A 416 23.36 9.83 1.40
N THR A 417 23.34 10.38 0.18
CA THR A 417 23.51 11.81 -0.10
C THR A 417 22.31 12.26 -0.91
N ILE A 418 21.60 13.25 -0.39
CA ILE A 418 20.48 13.92 -1.05
C ILE A 418 20.94 15.31 -1.44
N SER A 419 20.73 15.69 -2.69
CA SER A 419 21.01 17.03 -3.22
C SER A 419 19.74 17.60 -3.85
N GLN A 420 19.51 18.88 -3.61
CA GLN A 420 18.51 19.69 -4.28
C GLN A 420 19.20 20.78 -5.07
N SER A 421 18.70 21.08 -6.25
CA SER A 421 19.13 22.19 -7.10
C SER A 421 17.92 22.87 -7.75
N GLY A 422 18.12 24.06 -8.36
CA GLY A 422 17.05 24.88 -8.93
C GLY A 422 16.84 26.16 -8.13
N ASP A 423 15.64 26.37 -7.60
CA ASP A 423 15.33 27.58 -6.79
C ASP A 423 16.07 27.61 -5.44
N ALA A 424 16.48 26.44 -4.95
CA ALA A 424 17.32 26.32 -3.75
C ALA A 424 18.37 25.22 -3.96
N ASP A 425 19.60 25.51 -3.54
CA ASP A 425 20.72 24.56 -3.60
C ASP A 425 21.05 24.04 -2.20
N GLN A 426 20.93 22.74 -1.99
CA GLN A 426 21.23 22.07 -0.72
C GLN A 426 21.79 20.66 -0.96
N GLU A 427 22.76 20.25 -0.14
CA GLU A 427 23.27 18.88 -0.12
C GLU A 427 23.40 18.41 1.32
N LYS A 428 22.83 17.22 1.61
CA LYS A 428 22.92 16.56 2.91
C LYS A 428 23.39 15.12 2.75
N SER A 429 24.29 14.69 3.62
CA SER A 429 24.77 13.31 3.67
C SER A 429 24.42 12.67 5.01
N PHE A 430 23.97 11.44 4.96
CA PHE A 430 23.53 10.66 6.11
C PHE A 430 24.29 9.34 6.20
N PHE A 431 24.43 8.83 7.43
CA PHE A 431 24.93 7.49 7.67
C PHE A 431 24.11 6.84 8.77
N PHE A 432 23.57 5.65 8.48
CA PHE A 432 22.71 4.93 9.41
C PHE A 432 23.19 3.49 9.62
N ALA A 433 23.18 3.06 10.89
CA ALA A 433 23.28 1.64 11.24
C ALA A 433 21.89 1.13 11.63
N LYS A 434 21.40 0.13 10.93
CA LYS A 434 20.05 -0.45 11.08
C LYS A 434 20.17 -1.90 11.58
N PRO A 435 20.38 -2.12 12.91
CA PRO A 435 20.38 -3.46 13.49
C PRO A 435 18.96 -4.03 13.53
N ARG A 436 18.87 -5.36 13.39
CA ARG A 436 17.64 -6.11 13.51
C ARG A 436 17.87 -7.40 14.28
N PHE A 437 16.91 -7.73 15.13
CA PHE A 437 16.85 -9.00 15.84
C PHE A 437 15.43 -9.57 15.81
N LEU A 438 15.29 -10.84 15.49
CA LEU A 438 14.03 -11.59 15.52
C LEU A 438 14.23 -12.92 16.24
N ALA A 439 13.38 -13.22 17.22
CA ALA A 439 13.29 -14.54 17.85
C ALA A 439 11.91 -15.13 17.59
N THR A 440 11.87 -16.37 17.12
CA THR A 440 10.63 -17.13 16.90
C THR A 440 10.68 -18.40 17.75
N TRP A 441 9.73 -18.51 18.67
CA TRP A 441 9.63 -19.64 19.59
C TRP A 441 8.27 -20.32 19.49
N THR A 442 8.27 -21.63 19.32
CA THR A 442 7.06 -22.48 19.21
C THR A 442 7.03 -23.47 20.39
N PRO A 443 6.70 -23.00 21.62
CA PRO A 443 6.81 -23.80 22.86
C PRO A 443 5.95 -25.06 22.87
N MET A 444 4.86 -25.05 22.13
CA MET A 444 3.92 -26.16 21.98
C MET A 444 3.37 -26.17 20.56
N ALA A 445 2.88 -27.31 20.09
CA ALA A 445 2.16 -27.39 18.83
C ALA A 445 1.05 -26.32 18.79
N ASN A 446 0.91 -25.65 17.68
CA ASN A 446 -0.09 -24.59 17.45
C ASN A 446 0.05 -23.31 18.29
N ASN A 447 1.15 -23.09 19.00
CA ASN A 447 1.43 -21.84 19.70
C ASN A 447 2.78 -21.29 19.26
N GLN A 448 2.84 -20.02 18.89
CA GLN A 448 4.06 -19.34 18.48
C GLN A 448 4.18 -17.98 19.15
N VAL A 449 5.37 -17.64 19.60
CA VAL A 449 5.74 -16.31 20.11
C VAL A 449 6.83 -15.76 19.22
N ARG A 450 6.70 -14.51 18.82
CA ARG A 450 7.71 -13.77 18.05
C ARG A 450 8.08 -12.49 18.78
N LEU A 451 9.36 -12.22 18.88
CA LEU A 451 9.92 -11.00 19.42
C LEU A 451 10.78 -10.34 18.36
N ARG A 452 10.50 -9.10 18.01
CA ARG A 452 11.27 -8.27 17.08
C ARG A 452 11.81 -7.05 17.80
N PHE A 453 13.06 -6.72 17.52
CA PHE A 453 13.70 -5.46 17.89
C PHE A 453 14.51 -4.97 16.68
N GLU A 454 14.24 -3.74 16.23
CA GLU A 454 14.77 -3.26 14.96
C GLU A 454 14.90 -1.74 14.96
N ARG A 455 15.91 -1.21 14.28
CA ARG A 455 15.98 0.19 13.90
C ARG A 455 15.64 0.33 12.43
N GLU A 456 14.57 1.04 12.13
CA GLU A 456 14.19 1.45 10.79
C GLU A 456 14.54 2.93 10.58
N VAL A 457 14.82 3.31 9.33
CA VAL A 457 15.02 4.68 8.88
C VAL A 457 14.10 4.91 7.71
N GLY A 458 13.22 5.91 7.83
CA GLY A 458 12.29 6.32 6.80
C GLY A 458 13.02 6.85 5.56
N GLN A 459 12.30 6.90 4.45
CA GLN A 459 12.78 7.57 3.24
C GLN A 459 12.00 8.87 3.07
N LEU A 460 12.72 9.95 2.73
CA LEU A 460 12.11 11.24 2.46
C LEU A 460 11.30 11.19 1.16
N ASP A 461 10.12 11.77 1.16
CA ASP A 461 9.37 12.01 -0.06
C ASP A 461 10.00 13.20 -0.80
N PHE A 462 10.35 13.01 -2.08
CA PHE A 462 10.93 14.09 -2.86
C PHE A 462 9.94 15.19 -3.20
N GLY A 463 8.63 14.88 -3.17
CA GLY A 463 7.58 15.88 -3.30
C GLY A 463 7.60 16.93 -2.20
N ASP A 464 8.05 16.57 -0.98
CA ASP A 464 8.13 17.49 0.16
C ASP A 464 9.21 18.57 0.00
N PHE A 465 10.12 18.41 -0.96
CA PHE A 465 11.12 19.42 -1.31
C PHE A 465 10.58 20.48 -2.29
N ALA A 466 9.44 20.22 -2.93
CA ALA A 466 8.80 21.09 -3.91
C ALA A 466 7.57 21.78 -3.30
N ALA A 467 7.16 22.91 -3.89
CA ALA A 467 5.89 23.54 -3.53
C ALA A 467 4.70 22.67 -3.95
N SER A 468 3.57 22.86 -3.32
CA SER A 468 2.30 22.24 -3.73
C SER A 468 1.13 23.16 -3.41
N ALA A 469 -0.05 22.94 -4.02
CA ALA A 469 -1.25 23.70 -3.74
C ALA A 469 -2.49 22.83 -3.72
N ASP A 470 -3.30 23.00 -2.68
CA ASP A 470 -4.66 22.50 -2.60
C ASP A 470 -5.63 23.67 -2.75
N LEU A 471 -6.10 23.89 -3.98
CA LEU A 471 -7.00 24.98 -4.28
C LEU A 471 -8.45 24.73 -3.83
N GLU A 472 -8.82 23.49 -3.49
CA GLU A 472 -10.11 23.18 -2.87
C GLU A 472 -10.15 23.66 -1.42
N ASP A 473 -9.07 23.42 -0.68
CA ASP A 473 -8.92 23.83 0.72
C ASP A 473 -8.23 25.18 0.91
N GLU A 474 -7.97 25.89 -0.20
CA GLU A 474 -7.36 27.24 -0.20
C GLU A 474 -5.95 27.25 0.44
N ASN A 475 -5.17 26.14 0.31
CA ASN A 475 -3.86 25.97 0.90
C ASN A 475 -2.75 25.96 -0.16
N VAL A 476 -1.62 26.56 0.18
CA VAL A 476 -0.36 26.48 -0.58
C VAL A 476 0.75 26.09 0.37
N PHE A 477 1.47 25.02 0.03
CA PHE A 477 2.61 24.53 0.79
C PHE A 477 3.91 24.91 0.09
N GLY A 478 4.93 25.24 0.88
CA GLY A 478 6.28 25.42 0.37
C GLY A 478 7.03 24.09 0.37
N GLY A 479 8.09 23.98 -0.46
CA GLY A 479 9.06 22.92 -0.30
C GLY A 479 9.98 23.14 0.89
N ASN A 480 10.47 22.07 1.52
CA ASN A 480 11.39 22.14 2.64
C ASN A 480 12.71 21.41 2.30
N VAL A 481 13.78 22.18 2.17
CA VAL A 481 15.14 21.66 1.89
C VAL A 481 15.81 21.03 3.12
N ASP A 482 15.28 21.31 4.32
CA ASP A 482 15.91 20.93 5.58
C ASP A 482 15.44 19.60 6.15
N LEU A 483 14.70 18.82 5.36
CA LEU A 483 14.19 17.51 5.76
C LEU A 483 15.32 16.52 6.11
N GLU A 484 15.06 15.73 7.17
CA GLU A 484 15.88 14.60 7.59
C GLU A 484 15.05 13.33 7.71
N PRO A 485 15.61 12.15 7.39
CA PRO A 485 14.87 10.89 7.49
C PRO A 485 14.44 10.58 8.93
N GLU A 486 13.16 10.29 9.12
CA GLU A 486 12.62 9.79 10.37
C GLU A 486 13.27 8.45 10.75
N GLN A 487 13.51 8.23 12.03
CA GLN A 487 14.16 7.04 12.56
C GLN A 487 13.29 6.40 13.63
N ARG A 488 13.10 5.09 13.58
CA ARG A 488 12.26 4.34 14.53
C ARG A 488 13.00 3.19 15.17
N TRP A 489 12.97 3.11 16.51
CA TRP A 489 13.29 1.90 17.24
C TRP A 489 12.00 1.14 17.53
N ILE A 490 11.86 -0.03 16.92
CA ILE A 490 10.68 -0.87 16.99
C ILE A 490 10.91 -2.01 17.94
N SER A 491 10.02 -2.17 18.92
CA SER A 491 9.92 -3.32 19.82
C SER A 491 8.57 -3.99 19.63
N GLU A 492 8.54 -5.24 19.19
CA GLU A 492 7.28 -5.93 18.89
C GLU A 492 7.26 -7.33 19.51
N LEU A 493 6.13 -7.69 20.12
CA LEU A 493 5.84 -9.02 20.66
C LEU A 493 4.53 -9.52 20.05
N ILE A 494 4.58 -10.66 19.35
CA ILE A 494 3.39 -11.29 18.78
C ILE A 494 3.21 -12.69 19.39
N TYR A 495 1.99 -12.97 19.88
CA TYR A 495 1.55 -14.30 20.24
C TYR A 495 0.48 -14.79 19.27
N GLU A 496 0.67 -16.00 18.75
CA GLU A 496 -0.24 -16.65 17.80
C GLU A 496 -0.64 -18.03 18.34
N ARG A 497 -1.94 -18.33 18.32
CA ARG A 497 -2.50 -19.66 18.60
C ARG A 497 -3.40 -20.12 17.48
N ARG A 498 -3.23 -21.37 17.06
CA ARG A 498 -4.10 -22.06 16.09
C ARG A 498 -4.99 -23.06 16.75
N PHE A 499 -6.17 -23.24 16.16
CA PHE A 499 -7.19 -24.16 16.65
C PHE A 499 -8.06 -24.64 15.50
N TRP A 500 -8.68 -25.80 15.65
CA TRP A 500 -9.63 -26.42 14.71
C TRP A 500 -9.11 -26.61 13.27
N GLY A 501 -7.81 -26.65 13.06
CA GLY A 501 -7.17 -26.73 11.75
C GLY A 501 -6.86 -25.33 11.20
N ASP A 502 -7.86 -24.55 10.82
CA ASP A 502 -7.73 -23.29 10.09
C ASP A 502 -8.01 -22.06 10.97
N GLY A 503 -8.43 -22.27 12.22
CA GLY A 503 -8.66 -21.19 13.17
C GLY A 503 -7.35 -20.57 13.66
N ILE A 504 -7.33 -19.25 13.84
CA ILE A 504 -6.17 -18.51 14.38
C ILE A 504 -6.65 -17.38 15.29
N VAL A 505 -5.91 -17.16 16.37
CA VAL A 505 -5.92 -15.92 17.14
C VAL A 505 -4.49 -15.43 17.24
N SER A 506 -4.26 -14.18 16.84
CA SER A 506 -2.97 -13.51 16.97
C SER A 506 -3.15 -12.18 17.69
N VAL A 507 -2.29 -11.92 18.67
CA VAL A 507 -2.22 -10.66 19.41
C VAL A 507 -0.81 -10.13 19.29
N GLY A 508 -0.66 -8.91 18.79
CA GLY A 508 0.61 -8.20 18.65
C GLY A 508 0.62 -6.94 19.49
N LEU A 509 1.70 -6.72 20.22
CA LEU A 509 2.01 -5.48 20.92
C LEU A 509 3.25 -4.89 20.27
N ARG A 510 3.20 -3.62 19.90
CA ARG A 510 4.32 -2.89 19.30
C ARG A 510 4.47 -1.54 20.00
N HIS A 511 5.72 -1.17 20.25
CA HIS A 511 6.13 0.13 20.73
C HIS A 511 7.25 0.66 19.84
N ASP A 512 7.08 1.90 19.35
CA ASP A 512 8.07 2.60 18.55
C ASP A 512 8.52 3.86 19.31
N GLU A 513 9.83 4.03 19.42
CA GLU A 513 10.45 5.32 19.73
C GLU A 513 10.89 5.96 18.40
N ILE A 514 10.36 7.12 18.10
CA ILE A 514 10.53 7.82 16.84
C ILE A 514 11.37 9.07 17.08
N SER A 515 12.45 9.24 16.33
CA SER A 515 13.23 10.48 16.29
C SER A 515 13.05 11.15 14.93
N ASP A 516 13.07 12.47 14.92
CA ASP A 516 12.92 13.29 13.73
C ASP A 516 11.58 13.04 13.02
N ALA A 517 10.49 12.83 13.78
CA ALA A 517 9.16 12.60 13.25
C ALA A 517 8.76 13.69 12.25
N LEU A 518 8.16 13.27 11.13
CA LEU A 518 7.72 14.17 10.06
C LEU A 518 6.26 14.58 10.28
N ASP A 519 5.99 15.88 10.19
CA ASP A 519 4.65 16.47 10.19
C ASP A 519 4.69 17.88 9.60
N VAL A 520 3.58 18.60 9.57
CA VAL A 520 3.52 19.94 9.00
C VAL A 520 4.08 20.98 9.98
N ILE A 521 5.00 21.80 9.49
CA ILE A 521 5.64 22.91 10.24
C ILE A 521 5.29 24.26 9.59
N PRO A 522 5.28 25.37 10.39
CA PRO A 522 5.19 26.70 9.82
C PRO A 522 6.52 27.10 9.18
N LEU A 523 6.43 27.67 7.98
CA LEU A 523 7.52 28.37 7.31
C LEU A 523 7.39 29.88 7.42
N ASP A 524 8.42 30.62 7.03
CA ASP A 524 8.37 32.06 6.88
C ASP A 524 7.32 32.49 5.84
N HIS A 525 6.85 33.72 5.92
CA HIS A 525 5.87 34.32 5.02
C HIS A 525 4.48 33.66 5.01
N GLY A 526 4.12 32.92 6.07
CA GLY A 526 2.78 32.35 6.23
C GLY A 526 2.54 31.05 5.48
N LEU A 527 3.57 30.41 4.94
CA LEU A 527 3.49 29.10 4.33
C LEU A 527 3.66 27.99 5.38
N SER A 528 3.25 26.79 5.02
CA SER A 528 3.52 25.54 5.74
C SER A 528 4.28 24.57 4.84
N ALA A 529 5.01 23.62 5.42
CA ALA A 529 5.64 22.53 4.70
C ALA A 529 5.73 21.30 5.60
N VAL A 530 6.03 20.14 5.02
CA VAL A 530 6.48 18.98 5.79
C VAL A 530 7.83 19.29 6.41
N GLY A 531 8.01 18.91 7.67
CA GLY A 531 9.26 19.12 8.40
C GLY A 531 9.42 18.18 9.58
N ASN A 532 10.61 18.14 10.13
CA ASN A 532 10.88 17.34 11.33
C ASN A 532 10.39 18.10 12.58
N ILE A 533 9.53 17.46 13.37
CA ILE A 533 8.91 18.05 14.56
C ILE A 533 9.48 17.52 15.89
N GLY A 534 10.51 16.68 15.84
CA GLY A 534 11.20 16.11 17.00
C GLY A 534 10.80 14.68 17.32
N ASP A 535 10.86 14.33 18.61
CA ASP A 535 10.62 12.96 19.05
C ASP A 535 9.13 12.66 19.21
N ALA A 536 8.75 11.44 18.86
CA ALA A 536 7.38 10.94 18.99
C ALA A 536 7.38 9.48 19.46
N THR A 537 6.22 8.99 19.90
CA THR A 537 6.01 7.58 20.24
C THR A 537 4.79 7.01 19.54
N LEU A 538 4.81 5.70 19.30
CA LEU A 538 3.65 4.93 18.85
C LEU A 538 3.54 3.65 19.66
N ASP A 539 2.39 3.45 20.29
CA ASP A 539 1.98 2.19 20.91
C ASP A 539 0.85 1.56 20.08
N GLN A 540 1.03 0.29 19.70
CA GLN A 540 0.08 -0.39 18.85
C GLN A 540 -0.32 -1.74 19.42
N LEU A 541 -1.63 -2.04 19.40
CA LEU A 541 -2.19 -3.36 19.67
C LEU A 541 -2.86 -3.89 18.39
N ASN A 542 -2.39 -5.03 17.92
CA ASN A 542 -2.95 -5.74 16.76
C ASN A 542 -3.69 -7.00 17.21
N LEU A 543 -4.93 -7.18 16.76
CA LEU A 543 -5.73 -8.37 16.98
C LEU A 543 -6.14 -8.95 15.62
N THR A 544 -5.84 -10.23 15.41
CA THR A 544 -6.34 -11.00 14.27
C THR A 544 -7.02 -12.27 14.77
N ILE A 545 -8.26 -12.48 14.35
CA ILE A 545 -9.03 -13.68 14.64
C ILE A 545 -9.55 -14.25 13.32
N ALA A 546 -9.38 -15.55 13.09
CA ALA A 546 -10.07 -16.27 12.02
C ALA A 546 -10.67 -17.55 12.62
N VAL A 547 -11.95 -17.76 12.37
CA VAL A 547 -12.73 -18.89 12.93
C VAL A 547 -13.40 -19.64 11.80
N PRO A 548 -12.99 -20.90 11.52
CA PRO A 548 -13.74 -21.76 10.60
C PRO A 548 -15.09 -22.13 11.22
N THR A 549 -16.18 -21.95 10.47
CA THR A 549 -17.54 -22.10 11.00
C THR A 549 -18.09 -23.52 10.94
N ASP A 550 -17.32 -24.48 10.39
CA ASP A 550 -17.72 -25.90 10.35
C ASP A 550 -17.96 -26.49 11.73
N LYS A 551 -17.09 -26.16 12.66
CA LYS A 551 -17.24 -26.60 14.06
C LYS A 551 -18.43 -25.92 14.76
N LEU A 552 -18.99 -24.89 14.16
CA LEU A 552 -20.18 -24.18 14.61
C LEU A 552 -21.45 -24.62 13.87
N GLY A 553 -21.34 -25.63 12.96
CA GLY A 553 -22.46 -26.19 12.20
C GLY A 553 -22.76 -25.48 10.88
N VAL A 554 -21.92 -24.51 10.46
CA VAL A 554 -22.02 -23.86 9.16
C VAL A 554 -20.83 -24.31 8.30
N ALA A 555 -21.09 -25.28 7.43
CA ALA A 555 -20.06 -25.85 6.57
C ALA A 555 -19.55 -24.83 5.54
N GLY A 556 -18.25 -24.81 5.31
CA GLY A 556 -17.64 -23.98 4.29
C GLY A 556 -17.54 -22.50 4.62
N GLY A 557 -17.72 -22.13 5.87
CA GLY A 557 -17.66 -20.72 6.27
C GLY A 557 -16.40 -20.34 7.04
N MET A 558 -16.01 -19.07 6.92
CA MET A 558 -14.90 -18.45 7.66
C MET A 558 -15.30 -17.08 8.13
N PHE A 559 -15.23 -16.84 9.43
CA PHE A 559 -15.35 -15.53 10.05
C PHE A 559 -13.96 -14.97 10.31
N ARG A 560 -13.75 -13.67 10.04
CA ARG A 560 -12.49 -12.95 10.34
C ARG A 560 -12.77 -11.63 11.00
N LEU A 561 -11.91 -11.29 11.95
CA LEU A 561 -11.79 -9.98 12.58
C LEU A 561 -10.33 -9.58 12.57
N ARG A 562 -10.04 -8.39 12.10
CA ARG A 562 -8.77 -7.71 12.31
C ARG A 562 -9.05 -6.36 12.96
N ASN A 563 -8.26 -6.01 13.94
CA ASN A 563 -8.30 -4.66 14.50
C ASN A 563 -6.90 -4.24 14.90
N THR A 564 -6.60 -2.97 14.61
CA THR A 564 -5.40 -2.28 15.06
C THR A 564 -5.84 -1.09 15.92
N TRP A 565 -5.28 -0.97 17.11
CA TRP A 565 -5.40 0.22 17.95
C TRP A 565 -4.05 0.89 18.03
N ASN A 566 -4.02 2.20 17.80
CA ASN A 566 -2.83 3.04 17.89
C ASN A 566 -3.01 4.11 18.93
N HIS A 567 -1.95 4.37 19.69
CA HIS A 567 -1.80 5.53 20.52
C HIS A 567 -0.46 6.18 20.17
N THR A 568 -0.49 7.48 19.81
CA THR A 568 0.71 8.21 19.40
C THR A 568 0.79 9.50 20.19
N GLU A 569 2.02 9.94 20.49
CA GLU A 569 2.27 11.20 21.15
C GLU A 569 3.42 11.93 20.47
N VAL A 570 3.22 13.22 20.22
CA VAL A 570 4.24 14.14 19.70
C VAL A 570 3.98 15.53 20.27
N THR A 571 5.01 16.37 20.39
CA THR A 571 4.86 17.76 20.77
C THR A 571 4.56 18.61 19.53
N ASP A 572 3.43 19.30 19.52
CA ASP A 572 3.05 20.21 18.42
C ASP A 572 4.03 21.39 18.34
N PRO A 573 4.64 21.65 17.18
CA PRO A 573 5.65 22.70 17.02
C PRO A 573 5.07 24.12 17.15
N THR A 574 3.77 24.30 16.93
CA THR A 574 3.10 25.61 16.99
C THR A 574 2.61 25.94 18.40
N THR A 575 1.99 24.96 19.08
CA THR A 575 1.35 25.19 20.39
C THR A 575 2.24 24.77 21.56
N GLY A 576 3.18 23.85 21.35
CA GLY A 576 3.96 23.20 22.42
C GLY A 576 3.18 22.16 23.23
N GLU A 577 1.94 21.86 22.85
CA GLU A 577 1.11 20.84 23.51
C GLU A 577 1.37 19.44 22.93
N VAL A 578 1.14 18.41 23.76
CA VAL A 578 1.20 17.01 23.30
C VAL A 578 -0.08 16.66 22.53
N ARG A 579 0.06 16.08 21.37
CA ARG A 579 -1.04 15.62 20.50
C ARG A 579 -0.72 14.29 19.83
N PRO A 580 -1.70 13.62 19.21
CA PRO A 580 -1.45 12.50 18.31
C PRO A 580 -0.62 12.93 17.08
N LEU A 581 0.10 11.99 16.47
CA LEU A 581 0.70 12.17 15.14
C LEU A 581 -0.39 12.36 14.08
N SER A 582 -0.12 13.22 13.11
CA SER A 582 -1.01 13.41 11.94
C SER A 582 -1.20 12.10 11.19
N ASN A 583 -2.40 11.92 10.64
CA ASN A 583 -2.76 10.81 9.75
C ASN A 583 -2.71 9.40 10.37
N VAL A 584 -2.55 9.27 11.69
CA VAL A 584 -2.61 7.99 12.40
C VAL A 584 -4.00 7.77 13.00
N ARG A 585 -4.73 6.78 12.51
CA ARG A 585 -6.03 6.40 13.09
C ARG A 585 -5.83 5.70 14.44
N ALA A 586 -6.57 6.12 15.46
CA ALA A 586 -6.51 5.49 16.79
C ALA A 586 -7.09 4.06 16.76
N SER A 587 -8.04 3.75 15.88
CA SER A 587 -8.55 2.38 15.71
C SER A 587 -9.03 2.12 14.29
N GLN A 588 -8.68 0.95 13.75
CA GLN A 588 -9.13 0.48 12.45
C GLN A 588 -9.50 -1.00 12.54
N ALA A 589 -10.74 -1.33 12.18
CA ALA A 589 -11.27 -2.69 12.22
C ALA A 589 -11.73 -3.15 10.84
N VAL A 590 -11.62 -4.45 10.57
CA VAL A 590 -12.23 -5.13 9.43
C VAL A 590 -12.87 -6.42 9.94
N ILE A 591 -14.16 -6.55 9.69
CA ILE A 591 -14.95 -7.74 10.02
C ILE A 591 -15.41 -8.36 8.71
N SER A 592 -15.14 -9.62 8.47
CA SER A 592 -15.61 -10.29 7.27
C SER A 592 -16.10 -11.71 7.55
N TRP A 593 -17.03 -12.12 6.73
CA TRP A 593 -17.51 -13.49 6.69
C TRP A 593 -17.72 -13.93 5.25
N GLU A 594 -17.38 -15.16 4.98
CA GLU A 594 -17.61 -15.76 3.67
C GLU A 594 -17.89 -17.23 3.79
N GLN A 595 -18.63 -17.76 2.81
CA GLN A 595 -18.99 -19.17 2.74
C GLN A 595 -18.91 -19.68 1.30
N ASP A 596 -18.42 -20.90 1.16
CA ASP A 596 -18.45 -21.65 -0.09
C ASP A 596 -19.55 -22.72 -0.04
N ILE A 597 -20.43 -22.71 -1.04
CA ILE A 597 -21.42 -23.75 -1.24
C ILE A 597 -21.05 -24.53 -2.49
N THR A 598 -20.13 -25.47 -2.32
CA THR A 598 -19.54 -26.26 -3.42
C THR A 598 -20.59 -26.94 -4.30
N SER A 599 -21.69 -27.46 -3.71
CA SER A 599 -22.79 -28.10 -4.44
C SER A 599 -23.52 -27.14 -5.39
N TRP A 600 -23.53 -25.83 -5.06
CA TRP A 600 -24.14 -24.79 -5.89
C TRP A 600 -23.13 -24.08 -6.79
N LYS A 601 -21.85 -24.42 -6.68
CA LYS A 601 -20.74 -23.71 -7.35
C LYS A 601 -20.75 -22.21 -7.03
N LEU A 602 -21.19 -21.88 -5.83
CA LEU A 602 -21.40 -20.52 -5.36
C LEU A 602 -20.52 -20.24 -4.17
N GLN A 603 -19.83 -19.13 -4.19
CA GLN A 603 -19.15 -18.53 -3.05
C GLN A 603 -19.78 -17.16 -2.79
N TYR A 604 -19.96 -16.77 -1.54
CA TYR A 604 -20.47 -15.45 -1.19
C TYR A 604 -19.89 -15.00 0.13
N GLY A 605 -19.92 -13.71 0.33
CA GLY A 605 -19.37 -13.13 1.54
C GLY A 605 -19.77 -11.67 1.71
N ALA A 606 -19.41 -11.13 2.87
CA ALA A 606 -19.57 -9.74 3.20
C ALA A 606 -18.40 -9.26 4.03
N ALA A 607 -18.06 -7.99 3.90
CA ALA A 607 -17.13 -7.32 4.79
C ALA A 607 -17.73 -6.01 5.29
N TYR A 608 -17.38 -5.68 6.53
CA TYR A 608 -17.77 -4.46 7.20
C TYR A 608 -16.53 -3.82 7.81
N ILE A 609 -16.30 -2.56 7.48
CA ILE A 609 -15.21 -1.74 8.00
C ILE A 609 -15.83 -0.62 8.81
N PRO A 610 -15.99 -0.80 10.13
CA PRO A 610 -16.46 0.26 10.99
C PRO A 610 -15.35 1.30 11.13
N LEU A 611 -15.65 2.56 10.81
CA LEU A 611 -14.73 3.66 11.09
C LEU A 611 -14.97 4.17 12.52
N LEU A 612 -14.35 3.47 13.47
CA LEU A 612 -14.52 3.71 14.90
C LEU A 612 -13.90 5.03 15.36
N THR A 613 -12.90 5.54 14.62
CA THR A 613 -12.18 6.76 14.96
C THR A 613 -11.81 7.54 13.70
N GLY A 614 -11.85 8.89 13.79
CA GLY A 614 -11.37 9.77 12.74
C GLY A 614 -9.85 9.65 12.53
N GLN A 615 -9.41 10.12 11.39
CA GLN A 615 -8.01 10.37 11.07
C GLN A 615 -7.83 11.88 10.99
N TRP A 616 -6.85 12.43 11.70
CA TRP A 616 -6.65 13.86 11.85
C TRP A 616 -5.28 14.28 11.32
N SER A 617 -5.24 15.44 10.68
CA SER A 617 -4.02 16.16 10.30
C SER A 617 -3.96 17.47 11.07
N TYR A 618 -2.77 17.81 11.53
CA TYR A 618 -2.51 18.99 12.37
C TYR A 618 -1.52 19.90 11.64
N ASP A 619 -2.05 20.96 11.08
CA ASP A 619 -1.31 22.01 10.37
C ASP A 619 -1.24 23.27 11.24
N PRO A 620 -0.23 24.13 11.12
CA PRO A 620 -0.17 25.40 11.84
C PRO A 620 -1.41 26.28 11.68
N ASP A 621 -2.05 26.25 10.52
CA ASP A 621 -3.21 27.10 10.18
C ASP A 621 -4.55 26.40 10.38
N GLN A 622 -4.56 25.07 10.43
CA GLN A 622 -5.79 24.29 10.52
C GLN A 622 -5.58 22.92 11.15
N THR A 623 -6.65 22.36 11.67
CA THR A 623 -6.77 20.95 11.98
C THR A 623 -7.87 20.38 11.14
N SER A 624 -7.59 19.33 10.37
CA SER A 624 -8.58 18.69 9.51
C SER A 624 -8.65 17.20 9.77
N GLY A 625 -9.79 16.61 9.55
CA GLY A 625 -9.93 15.18 9.72
C GLY A 625 -11.30 14.64 9.31
N TRP A 626 -11.37 13.34 9.24
CA TRP A 626 -12.58 12.62 8.90
C TRP A 626 -13.24 12.12 10.17
N ARG A 627 -14.52 12.35 10.30
CA ARG A 627 -15.36 11.65 11.27
C ARG A 627 -16.13 10.58 10.53
N GLY A 628 -15.70 9.37 10.74
CA GLY A 628 -16.24 8.09 10.43
C GLY A 628 -17.41 7.93 9.48
N HIS A 629 -17.18 7.25 8.41
CA HIS A 629 -18.21 6.51 7.70
C HIS A 629 -17.85 5.03 7.71
N ASP A 630 -18.88 4.20 7.83
CA ASP A 630 -18.71 2.77 7.73
C ASP A 630 -18.74 2.34 6.26
N TYR A 631 -17.92 1.37 5.91
CA TYR A 631 -17.97 0.73 4.60
C TYR A 631 -18.50 -0.68 4.73
N PHE A 632 -19.46 -1.03 3.90
CA PHE A 632 -20.00 -2.38 3.79
C PHE A 632 -19.92 -2.86 2.35
N GLU A 633 -19.44 -4.08 2.15
CA GLU A 633 -19.54 -4.79 0.89
C GLU A 633 -20.16 -6.16 1.07
N ALA A 634 -20.91 -6.59 0.05
CA ALA A 634 -21.38 -7.97 -0.06
C ALA A 634 -21.20 -8.44 -1.51
N TRP A 635 -20.85 -9.71 -1.66
CA TRP A 635 -20.57 -10.26 -2.97
C TRP A 635 -21.00 -11.73 -3.08
N ALA A 636 -21.23 -12.15 -4.32
CA ALA A 636 -21.45 -13.54 -4.70
C ALA A 636 -20.69 -13.85 -5.98
N GLU A 637 -19.95 -14.96 -5.99
CA GLU A 637 -19.22 -15.46 -7.17
C GLU A 637 -19.77 -16.83 -7.56
N TYR A 638 -20.26 -16.95 -8.79
CA TYR A 638 -20.77 -18.18 -9.36
C TYR A 638 -19.76 -18.72 -10.39
N LYS A 639 -19.37 -19.99 -10.25
CA LYS A 639 -18.42 -20.70 -11.13
C LYS A 639 -19.15 -21.82 -11.89
N PRO A 640 -19.90 -21.53 -12.96
CA PRO A 640 -20.64 -22.54 -13.70
C PRO A 640 -19.74 -23.63 -14.26
N THR A 641 -18.52 -23.26 -14.66
CA THR A 641 -17.46 -24.16 -15.13
C THR A 641 -16.13 -23.82 -14.47
N ASP A 642 -15.14 -24.70 -14.57
CA ASP A 642 -13.80 -24.47 -14.01
C ASP A 642 -13.03 -23.33 -14.72
N THR A 643 -13.57 -22.82 -15.83
CA THR A 643 -12.95 -21.76 -16.64
C THR A 643 -13.76 -20.47 -16.72
N LEU A 644 -14.92 -20.39 -16.05
CA LEU A 644 -15.77 -19.19 -16.04
C LEU A 644 -16.16 -18.85 -14.61
N ALA A 645 -15.87 -17.62 -14.19
CA ALA A 645 -16.33 -17.06 -12.94
C ALA A 645 -17.10 -15.75 -13.21
N ILE A 646 -18.23 -15.59 -12.53
CA ILE A 646 -19.08 -14.40 -12.59
C ILE A 646 -19.27 -13.94 -11.16
N ARG A 647 -18.79 -12.73 -10.83
CA ARG A 647 -18.92 -12.13 -9.50
C ARG A 647 -19.77 -10.87 -9.57
N ALA A 648 -20.77 -10.82 -8.73
CA ALA A 648 -21.57 -9.64 -8.46
C ALA A 648 -21.23 -9.13 -7.06
N GLN A 649 -21.11 -7.81 -6.90
CA GLN A 649 -20.72 -7.17 -5.64
C GLN A 649 -21.47 -5.84 -5.51
N VAL A 650 -21.92 -5.53 -4.31
CA VAL A 650 -22.43 -4.23 -3.92
C VAL A 650 -21.46 -3.60 -2.92
N ASN A 651 -21.20 -2.31 -3.08
CA ASN A 651 -20.33 -1.52 -2.22
C ASN A 651 -21.14 -0.33 -1.70
N ILE A 652 -21.26 -0.22 -0.40
CA ILE A 652 -22.09 0.77 0.28
C ILE A 652 -21.17 1.56 1.22
N TRP A 653 -21.11 2.86 1.00
CA TRP A 653 -20.48 3.81 1.90
C TRP A 653 -21.58 4.55 2.64
N ASN A 654 -21.46 4.71 3.93
CA ASN A 654 -22.33 5.60 4.68
C ASN A 654 -21.84 7.04 4.55
N ASP A 655 -22.71 8.00 4.87
CA ASP A 655 -22.35 9.42 4.89
C ASP A 655 -21.13 9.65 5.77
N PHE A 656 -20.24 10.51 5.34
CA PHE A 656 -19.09 10.91 6.12
C PHE A 656 -19.01 12.43 6.31
N ASP A 657 -18.37 12.83 7.39
CA ASP A 657 -18.13 14.20 7.79
C ASP A 657 -16.62 14.47 7.74
N VAL A 658 -16.21 15.40 6.91
CA VAL A 658 -14.87 15.98 6.92
C VAL A 658 -14.94 17.26 7.75
N GLU A 659 -14.31 17.28 8.90
CA GLU A 659 -14.23 18.46 9.77
C GLU A 659 -12.91 19.17 9.54
N ARG A 660 -12.97 20.50 9.38
CA ARG A 660 -11.83 21.37 9.27
C ARG A 660 -11.99 22.55 10.22
N THR A 661 -11.09 22.68 11.19
CA THR A 661 -11.01 23.86 12.08
C THR A 661 -9.88 24.75 11.58
N VAL A 662 -10.21 25.94 11.10
CA VAL A 662 -9.25 26.94 10.63
C VAL A 662 -8.98 27.97 11.72
N TYR A 663 -7.73 28.32 11.91
CA TYR A 663 -7.28 29.25 12.95
C TYR A 663 -7.03 30.64 12.37
N ALA A 664 -7.27 31.67 13.17
CA ALA A 664 -7.09 33.06 12.75
C ALA A 664 -5.62 33.48 12.71
N ASP A 665 -4.78 32.83 13.51
CA ASP A 665 -3.33 33.04 13.54
C ASP A 665 -2.60 31.82 14.07
N ARG A 666 -1.27 31.81 13.92
CA ARG A 666 -0.36 30.76 14.36
C ARG A 666 0.17 30.94 15.80
N SER A 667 -0.52 31.72 16.63
CA SER A 667 -0.16 31.81 18.05
C SER A 667 -0.42 30.50 18.79
N ALA A 668 0.23 30.28 19.92
CA ALA A 668 -0.01 29.10 20.74
C ALA A 668 -1.48 28.96 21.21
N ALA A 669 -2.24 30.08 21.26
CA ALA A 669 -3.66 30.07 21.60
C ALA A 669 -4.57 29.60 20.47
N ARG A 670 -4.11 29.65 19.20
CA ARG A 670 -4.84 29.25 17.99
C ARG A 670 -6.32 29.65 18.01
N PRO A 671 -6.66 30.94 18.01
CA PRO A 671 -8.06 31.36 18.02
C PRO A 671 -8.76 30.84 16.76
N VAL A 672 -9.90 30.20 16.93
CA VAL A 672 -10.68 29.63 15.81
C VAL A 672 -11.26 30.75 14.96
N ALA A 673 -10.95 30.75 13.68
CA ALA A 673 -11.57 31.64 12.70
C ALA A 673 -12.93 31.09 12.28
N TYR A 674 -12.97 29.80 11.94
CA TYR A 674 -14.21 29.08 11.63
C TYR A 674 -14.00 27.57 11.73
N VAL A 675 -15.11 26.84 11.85
CA VAL A 675 -15.16 25.39 11.70
C VAL A 675 -15.98 25.05 10.46
N GLU A 676 -15.46 24.22 9.59
CA GLU A 676 -16.15 23.73 8.39
C GLU A 676 -16.43 22.23 8.53
N HIS A 677 -17.66 21.85 8.23
CA HIS A 677 -18.09 20.46 8.09
C HIS A 677 -18.52 20.22 6.66
N ARG A 678 -17.97 19.19 6.03
CA ARG A 678 -18.41 18.66 4.73
C ARG A 678 -19.09 17.35 4.96
N TYR A 679 -20.42 17.35 4.93
CA TYR A 679 -21.24 16.15 4.98
C TYR A 679 -21.38 15.63 3.56
N ILE A 680 -20.83 14.46 3.28
CA ILE A 680 -20.81 13.87 1.95
C ILE A 680 -21.56 12.54 2.00
N ASP A 681 -22.52 12.38 1.08
CA ASP A 681 -23.21 11.13 0.78
C ASP A 681 -22.49 10.45 -0.40
N PRO A 682 -21.59 9.49 -0.16
CA PRO A 682 -20.86 8.81 -1.20
C PRO A 682 -21.79 7.90 -2.01
N ARG A 683 -21.48 7.74 -3.29
CA ARG A 683 -22.32 6.93 -4.17
C ARG A 683 -22.13 5.44 -3.92
N THR A 684 -23.21 4.77 -3.59
CA THR A 684 -23.27 3.30 -3.64
C THR A 684 -23.07 2.83 -5.07
N PHE A 685 -22.26 1.78 -5.26
CA PHE A 685 -22.08 1.19 -6.59
C PHE A 685 -22.19 -0.33 -6.58
N PHE A 686 -22.64 -0.85 -7.71
CA PHE A 686 -22.71 -2.26 -8.01
C PHE A 686 -21.58 -2.62 -8.99
N GLN A 687 -20.89 -3.74 -8.73
CA GLN A 687 -19.84 -4.26 -9.59
C GLN A 687 -20.23 -5.62 -10.17
N LEU A 688 -20.07 -5.80 -11.48
CA LEU A 688 -20.19 -7.09 -12.15
C LEU A 688 -18.88 -7.43 -12.84
N ARG A 689 -18.24 -8.53 -12.42
CA ARG A 689 -17.00 -9.03 -13.01
C ARG A 689 -17.20 -10.39 -13.66
N VAL A 690 -16.75 -10.53 -14.89
CA VAL A 690 -16.73 -11.80 -15.63
C VAL A 690 -15.28 -12.14 -15.96
N ARG A 691 -14.84 -13.33 -15.55
CA ARG A 691 -13.50 -13.87 -15.82
C ARG A 691 -13.62 -15.17 -16.60
N LYS A 692 -12.94 -15.26 -17.74
CA LYS A 692 -12.89 -16.45 -18.58
C LYS A 692 -11.45 -16.89 -18.82
N THR A 693 -11.17 -18.15 -18.52
CA THR A 693 -9.89 -18.82 -18.75
C THR A 693 -10.01 -19.73 -19.99
N PHE A 694 -8.97 -19.79 -20.83
CA PHE A 694 -8.90 -20.57 -22.08
C PHE A 694 -7.67 -21.48 -22.07
#